data_900044ed0470d4bd84dae4800e2a46fe
#
_entry.id   900044ed0470d4bd84dae4800e2a46fe
#
_cell.length_a   1.000
_cell.length_b   1.000
_cell.length_c   1.000
_cell.angle_alpha   90.00
_cell.angle_beta   90.00
_cell.angle_gamma   90.00
#
_symmetry.space_group_name_H-M   'P 1'
#
loop_
_entity.id
_entity.type
_entity.pdbx_description
1 polymer ?
#
loop_
_entity_poly.entity_id
_entity_poly.type
_entity_poly.pdbx_seq_one_letter_code
_entity_poly.pdbx_strand_id
1 'polypeptide(L)'
;MLGAITPLMLASAVADRRPPRTYDLLHVKWQIAINKNKPGQIAGTVTNRLQLMPGQRSVSFDCQRLSVQSVMVDGKPKSFVLQNNRLSIPNAGKSLRPINVTITYTGAPEAGVYYIPAERAYPAKTPVYYTQGEMEDTRNWLPTYDYPDDKATSEGTLILPKGWSGLSNGKLVRKVTGKANDVFSWKMDQAHSTYLISFVAGPYSEVFEQRSPLPVSYWVPKGLEAQGKVSFEGTARNVAFFEKLTGFKYPYAKYSQSAVPDFMFGGMENITATTQTIDTLHPQHIHPLEDSTGLVAHELAHQWFGDTVTTPNWSHIWINEGWASFLPSFYTRETAGQDAFDLQRVDVLAGGLGAHAGGNRPMVWFDYKDPIEMFDGFAYPGGASRMFMLMRMVGEPAFWDATKKYLNAYKYKNVDTEQFFTFYSKTLGTNLDWFRKQWFYENAAPKLTVKRDGKKWTIEQSGTNFRIPTEVLLINGEQIGIEKVTLTGPKTEVNFPAELVQLDPAAWQMADIRYEANLTPAEWMKMYHFARNAGQRARLAPVAFPALSEPQKVELAKLSASNALRSRLIPLISDESYLASLLTSASPFERREAANRLGNLKPSEATIAKLRELMQSDKNDLIRLDCLRAVFQLTKDSSLVEDAWVTDSHQDEFRKFAMNQFAESDKDRARGISLSQLKSPRNEALRVLAIRILGRVKDEPGQTEAYDALVKVTKEKSFGARAAAIDALAEYGDKKAIPVLEPLLNHPLSFLRNNVQGAVARLKGR
;
A
#
# COMPACT_ATOMS: atom_id res chain seq x y z
N MET A 1 -57.86 5.60 16.65
CA MET A 1 -56.69 4.80 17.02
C MET A 1 -56.32 3.93 15.84
N LEU A 2 -55.37 4.34 15.07
CA LEU A 2 -54.73 3.52 14.03
C LEU A 2 -53.24 3.84 14.18
N GLY A 3 -52.53 2.87 14.77
CA GLY A 3 -51.11 2.96 14.98
C GLY A 3 -50.35 2.88 13.66
N ALA A 4 -49.49 3.85 13.42
CA ALA A 4 -48.53 3.83 12.33
C ALA A 4 -47.47 2.75 12.62
N ILE A 5 -47.46 1.68 11.86
CA ILE A 5 -46.41 0.69 11.82
C ILE A 5 -45.30 1.29 10.98
N THR A 6 -44.23 1.69 11.64
CA THR A 6 -42.95 2.08 11.02
C THR A 6 -42.38 0.84 10.30
N PRO A 7 -42.05 0.89 9.01
CA PRO A 7 -41.38 -0.24 8.38
C PRO A 7 -40.00 -0.39 8.97
N LEU A 8 -39.72 -1.47 9.70
CA LEU A 8 -38.39 -1.98 9.90
C LEU A 8 -37.78 -2.19 8.51
N MET A 9 -36.76 -1.41 8.18
CA MET A 9 -35.86 -1.75 7.09
C MET A 9 -35.24 -3.11 7.44
N LEU A 10 -35.75 -4.16 6.80
CA LEU A 10 -35.03 -5.40 6.65
C LEU A 10 -33.75 -5.02 5.88
N ALA A 11 -32.62 -4.92 6.60
CA ALA A 11 -31.33 -5.07 5.98
C ALA A 11 -31.39 -6.42 5.26
N SER A 12 -31.44 -6.40 3.94
CA SER A 12 -31.24 -7.61 3.15
C SER A 12 -29.90 -8.15 3.60
N ALA A 13 -29.90 -9.31 4.26
CA ALA A 13 -28.69 -10.05 4.54
C ALA A 13 -28.10 -10.40 3.17
N VAL A 14 -27.17 -9.57 2.68
CA VAL A 14 -26.34 -9.93 1.54
C VAL A 14 -25.64 -11.20 1.98
N ALA A 15 -25.90 -12.29 1.26
CA ALA A 15 -25.42 -13.61 1.64
C ALA A 15 -23.90 -13.54 1.72
N ASP A 16 -23.36 -13.78 2.91
CA ASP A 16 -21.93 -13.97 3.11
C ASP A 16 -21.47 -15.05 2.13
N ARG A 17 -20.54 -14.72 1.22
CA ARG A 17 -20.08 -15.63 0.16
C ARG A 17 -19.28 -16.80 0.69
N ARG A 18 -18.95 -16.77 1.98
CA ARG A 18 -18.24 -17.85 2.64
C ARG A 18 -19.17 -19.07 2.80
N PRO A 19 -18.66 -20.28 2.60
CA PRO A 19 -19.43 -21.47 2.92
C PRO A 19 -19.71 -21.52 4.43
N PRO A 20 -20.85 -22.07 4.85
CA PRO A 20 -21.16 -22.24 6.27
C PRO A 20 -20.02 -22.95 7.00
N ARG A 21 -19.55 -22.36 8.08
CA ARG A 21 -18.48 -22.91 8.90
C ARG A 21 -18.95 -24.15 9.65
N THR A 22 -18.29 -25.29 9.45
CA THR A 22 -18.66 -26.57 10.04
C THR A 22 -17.72 -27.01 11.16
N TYR A 23 -16.64 -26.29 11.38
CA TYR A 23 -15.63 -26.57 12.40
C TYR A 23 -14.95 -25.27 12.88
N ASP A 24 -14.25 -25.36 13.98
CA ASP A 24 -13.34 -24.38 14.53
C ASP A 24 -11.91 -24.88 14.32
N LEU A 25 -11.07 -24.09 13.64
CA LEU A 25 -9.68 -24.44 13.33
C LEU A 25 -8.79 -24.03 14.52
N LEU A 26 -8.15 -25.01 15.15
CA LEU A 26 -7.39 -24.82 16.38
C LEU A 26 -5.88 -24.69 16.13
N HIS A 27 -5.36 -25.45 15.14
CA HIS A 27 -3.94 -25.48 14.86
C HIS A 27 -3.66 -25.97 13.43
N VAL A 28 -2.69 -25.34 12.77
CA VAL A 28 -2.22 -25.71 11.43
C VAL A 28 -0.74 -26.09 11.52
N LYS A 29 -0.43 -27.37 11.30
CA LYS A 29 0.95 -27.85 11.20
C LYS A 29 1.25 -28.20 9.75
N TRP A 30 2.24 -27.54 9.15
CA TRP A 30 2.56 -27.73 7.75
C TRP A 30 4.05 -27.99 7.53
N GLN A 31 4.32 -28.70 6.45
CA GLN A 31 5.67 -28.97 5.95
C GLN A 31 5.70 -28.76 4.45
N ILE A 32 6.67 -27.99 3.96
CA ILE A 32 6.93 -27.79 2.53
C ILE A 32 8.35 -28.19 2.20
N ALA A 33 8.50 -29.04 1.18
CA ALA A 33 9.78 -29.42 0.62
C ALA A 33 9.96 -28.77 -0.77
N ILE A 34 11.08 -28.10 -0.95
CA ILE A 34 11.49 -27.43 -2.20
C ILE A 34 12.63 -28.23 -2.82
N ASN A 35 12.46 -28.60 -4.08
CA ASN A 35 13.47 -29.32 -4.85
C ASN A 35 13.99 -28.42 -5.97
N LYS A 36 15.29 -28.06 -5.93
CA LYS A 36 15.92 -27.21 -6.96
C LYS A 36 15.87 -27.80 -8.38
N ASN A 37 15.73 -29.11 -8.51
CA ASN A 37 15.62 -29.80 -9.81
C ASN A 37 14.17 -29.75 -10.38
N LYS A 38 13.21 -29.25 -9.61
CA LYS A 38 11.82 -29.06 -9.99
C LYS A 38 11.37 -27.64 -9.63
N PRO A 39 11.94 -26.62 -10.28
CA PRO A 39 11.66 -25.22 -9.94
C PRO A 39 10.17 -24.89 -10.09
N GLY A 40 9.64 -24.13 -9.16
CA GLY A 40 8.22 -23.73 -9.11
C GLY A 40 7.29 -24.84 -8.62
N GLN A 41 7.80 -26.02 -8.25
CA GLN A 41 6.99 -27.08 -7.64
C GLN A 41 7.22 -27.14 -6.12
N ILE A 42 6.18 -27.56 -5.41
CA ILE A 42 6.22 -27.84 -3.97
C ILE A 42 5.69 -29.24 -3.70
N ALA A 43 6.21 -29.87 -2.64
CA ALA A 43 5.61 -31.06 -2.03
C ALA A 43 5.27 -30.70 -0.58
N GLY A 44 4.01 -30.89 -0.21
CA GLY A 44 3.47 -30.43 1.06
C GLY A 44 2.75 -31.51 1.86
N THR A 45 2.78 -31.34 3.17
CA THR A 45 1.91 -32.05 4.11
C THR A 45 1.36 -31.02 5.09
N VAL A 46 0.04 -30.99 5.27
CA VAL A 46 -0.60 -30.16 6.28
C VAL A 46 -1.45 -31.03 7.21
N THR A 47 -1.39 -30.75 8.50
CA THR A 47 -2.28 -31.33 9.52
C THR A 47 -3.09 -30.18 10.12
N ASN A 48 -4.39 -30.13 9.80
CA ASN A 48 -5.35 -29.22 10.41
C ASN A 48 -5.95 -29.92 11.65
N ARG A 49 -5.70 -29.37 12.84
CA ARG A 49 -6.37 -29.78 14.07
C ARG A 49 -7.60 -28.89 14.25
N LEU A 50 -8.75 -29.50 14.34
CA LEU A 50 -10.03 -28.80 14.35
C LEU A 50 -11.05 -29.45 15.28
N GLN A 51 -12.01 -28.65 15.75
CA GLN A 51 -13.17 -29.07 16.49
C GLN A 51 -14.42 -28.95 15.61
N LEU A 52 -15.08 -30.09 15.32
CA LEU A 52 -16.35 -30.04 14.60
C LEU A 52 -17.42 -29.28 15.40
N MET A 53 -18.22 -28.48 14.74
CA MET A 53 -19.40 -27.85 15.35
C MET A 53 -20.49 -28.88 15.69
N PRO A 54 -21.39 -28.59 16.63
CA PRO A 54 -22.46 -29.51 17.01
C PRO A 54 -23.26 -29.98 15.80
N GLY A 55 -23.50 -31.28 15.72
CA GLY A 55 -24.24 -31.91 14.61
C GLY A 55 -23.45 -32.14 13.32
N GLN A 56 -22.25 -31.54 13.17
CA GLN A 56 -21.41 -31.71 11.99
C GLN A 56 -20.62 -33.02 12.04
N ARG A 57 -20.42 -33.64 10.86
CA ARG A 57 -19.63 -34.88 10.69
C ARG A 57 -18.62 -34.80 9.58
N SER A 58 -18.78 -33.85 8.65
CA SER A 58 -17.94 -33.68 7.48
C SER A 58 -17.09 -32.43 7.60
N VAL A 59 -15.92 -32.43 6.98
CA VAL A 59 -15.00 -31.29 6.91
C VAL A 59 -14.76 -30.93 5.45
N SER A 60 -14.63 -29.65 5.16
CA SER A 60 -14.27 -29.18 3.84
C SER A 60 -13.24 -28.07 3.95
N PHE A 61 -12.10 -28.26 3.30
CA PHE A 61 -11.02 -27.26 3.22
C PHE A 61 -11.01 -26.58 1.86
N ASP A 62 -10.54 -25.34 1.82
CA ASP A 62 -10.19 -24.67 0.58
C ASP A 62 -8.91 -25.28 0.04
N CYS A 63 -8.90 -25.68 -1.23
CA CYS A 63 -7.79 -26.40 -1.85
C CYS A 63 -7.86 -26.19 -3.36
N GLN A 64 -6.98 -25.36 -3.90
CA GLN A 64 -7.04 -24.96 -5.29
C GLN A 64 -5.78 -25.40 -6.05
N ARG A 65 -5.97 -26.09 -7.19
CA ARG A 65 -4.91 -26.50 -8.12
C ARG A 65 -3.77 -27.32 -7.50
N LEU A 66 -4.08 -28.06 -6.43
CA LEU A 66 -3.15 -29.00 -5.81
C LEU A 66 -3.55 -30.43 -6.12
N SER A 67 -2.57 -31.31 -6.29
CA SER A 67 -2.77 -32.75 -6.43
C SER A 67 -2.71 -33.41 -5.05
N VAL A 68 -3.89 -33.70 -4.48
CA VAL A 68 -3.99 -34.39 -3.19
C VAL A 68 -3.72 -35.87 -3.38
N GLN A 69 -2.75 -36.41 -2.65
CA GLN A 69 -2.30 -37.79 -2.73
C GLN A 69 -2.96 -38.67 -1.68
N SER A 70 -3.13 -38.16 -0.47
CA SER A 70 -3.76 -38.88 0.63
C SER A 70 -4.36 -37.96 1.65
N VAL A 71 -5.43 -38.44 2.31
CA VAL A 71 -6.07 -37.79 3.46
C VAL A 71 -6.14 -38.83 4.60
N MET A 72 -5.72 -38.41 5.80
CA MET A 72 -5.84 -39.21 7.03
C MET A 72 -6.60 -38.39 8.08
N VAL A 73 -7.45 -39.07 8.84
CA VAL A 73 -8.10 -38.50 10.02
C VAL A 73 -7.69 -39.28 11.24
N ASP A 74 -7.07 -38.63 12.22
CA ASP A 74 -6.46 -39.25 13.40
C ASP A 74 -5.59 -40.46 13.04
N GLY A 75 -4.75 -40.33 11.99
CA GLY A 75 -3.84 -41.36 11.49
C GLY A 75 -4.50 -42.46 10.65
N LYS A 76 -5.82 -42.43 10.40
CA LYS A 76 -6.52 -43.43 9.59
C LYS A 76 -6.85 -42.88 8.21
N PRO A 77 -6.58 -43.64 7.12
CA PRO A 77 -6.94 -43.23 5.76
C PRO A 77 -8.44 -42.92 5.63
N LYS A 78 -8.79 -41.87 4.86
CA LYS A 78 -10.16 -41.45 4.57
C LYS A 78 -10.32 -41.14 3.10
N SER A 79 -11.50 -41.50 2.57
CA SER A 79 -11.94 -41.05 1.26
C SER A 79 -12.19 -39.55 1.27
N PHE A 80 -11.95 -38.92 0.15
CA PHE A 80 -12.17 -37.47 -0.05
C PHE A 80 -12.66 -37.19 -1.47
N VAL A 81 -13.24 -36.03 -1.65
CA VAL A 81 -13.64 -35.48 -2.96
C VAL A 81 -12.98 -34.11 -3.10
N LEU A 82 -12.24 -33.92 -4.19
CA LEU A 82 -11.71 -32.60 -4.57
C LEU A 82 -12.49 -32.10 -5.79
N GLN A 83 -13.34 -31.11 -5.57
CA GLN A 83 -14.18 -30.53 -6.60
C GLN A 83 -14.41 -29.05 -6.30
N ASN A 84 -14.50 -28.22 -7.32
CA ASN A 84 -14.77 -26.79 -7.20
C ASN A 84 -13.86 -26.07 -6.18
N ASN A 85 -12.55 -26.38 -6.24
CA ASN A 85 -11.54 -25.83 -5.34
C ASN A 85 -11.76 -26.14 -3.84
N ARG A 86 -12.51 -27.20 -3.53
CA ARG A 86 -12.76 -27.66 -2.17
C ARG A 86 -12.46 -29.14 -2.01
N LEU A 87 -11.73 -29.43 -0.94
CA LEU A 87 -11.41 -30.79 -0.50
C LEU A 87 -12.40 -31.20 0.60
N SER A 88 -13.36 -32.04 0.25
CA SER A 88 -14.42 -32.51 1.16
C SER A 88 -14.13 -33.91 1.68
N ILE A 89 -14.27 -34.10 2.99
CA ILE A 89 -14.04 -35.35 3.70
C ILE A 89 -15.34 -35.73 4.43
N PRO A 90 -16.14 -36.64 3.85
CA PRO A 90 -17.37 -37.08 4.48
C PRO A 90 -17.07 -37.94 5.72
N ASN A 91 -17.93 -37.83 6.71
CA ASN A 91 -17.81 -38.61 7.96
C ASN A 91 -16.40 -38.54 8.60
N ALA A 92 -15.81 -37.35 8.63
CA ALA A 92 -14.47 -37.11 9.19
C ALA A 92 -14.43 -37.43 10.70
N GLY A 93 -15.53 -37.19 11.44
CA GLY A 93 -15.57 -37.46 12.88
C GLY A 93 -16.92 -37.14 13.52
N LYS A 94 -16.89 -37.04 14.85
CA LYS A 94 -18.00 -36.59 15.69
C LYS A 94 -17.54 -35.36 16.49
N SER A 95 -18.42 -34.45 16.85
CA SER A 95 -18.11 -33.18 17.53
C SER A 95 -17.68 -33.30 19.01
N LEU A 96 -17.32 -34.51 19.47
CA LEU A 96 -17.02 -34.77 20.89
C LEU A 96 -15.59 -34.36 21.31
N ARG A 97 -14.64 -34.32 20.40
CA ARG A 97 -13.25 -33.96 20.64
C ARG A 97 -12.60 -33.40 19.37
N PRO A 98 -11.52 -32.62 19.50
CA PRO A 98 -10.73 -32.24 18.33
C PRO A 98 -10.20 -33.44 17.55
N ILE A 99 -10.17 -33.33 16.24
CA ILE A 99 -9.60 -34.30 15.30
C ILE A 99 -8.43 -33.68 14.54
N ASN A 100 -7.52 -34.53 14.05
CA ASN A 100 -6.41 -34.12 13.19
C ASN A 100 -6.66 -34.63 11.78
N VAL A 101 -6.73 -33.71 10.81
CA VAL A 101 -6.86 -34.04 9.40
C VAL A 101 -5.54 -33.75 8.71
N THR A 102 -4.85 -34.80 8.28
CA THR A 102 -3.54 -34.72 7.59
C THR A 102 -3.75 -34.92 6.09
N ILE A 103 -3.26 -33.99 5.29
CA ILE A 103 -3.37 -33.96 3.82
C ILE A 103 -1.96 -33.93 3.24
N THR A 104 -1.63 -34.90 2.37
CA THR A 104 -0.37 -34.91 1.60
C THR A 104 -0.66 -34.57 0.15
N TYR A 105 0.13 -33.65 -0.40
CA TYR A 105 -0.14 -33.07 -1.72
C TYR A 105 1.14 -32.63 -2.43
N THR A 106 1.01 -32.39 -3.73
CA THR A 106 2.02 -31.72 -4.56
C THR A 106 1.32 -30.65 -5.41
N GLY A 107 2.10 -29.68 -5.88
CA GLY A 107 1.56 -28.64 -6.76
C GLY A 107 2.66 -27.81 -7.43
N ALA A 108 2.24 -27.09 -8.46
CA ALA A 108 3.01 -26.01 -9.09
C ALA A 108 2.16 -24.73 -9.05
N PRO A 109 2.06 -24.06 -7.90
CA PRO A 109 1.17 -22.93 -7.70
C PRO A 109 1.46 -21.79 -8.68
N GLU A 110 0.39 -21.10 -9.10
CA GLU A 110 0.43 -19.86 -9.89
C GLU A 110 -0.08 -18.66 -9.07
N ALA A 111 -0.54 -18.91 -7.84
CA ALA A 111 -0.92 -17.95 -6.82
C ALA A 111 -0.59 -18.52 -5.44
N GLY A 112 -0.52 -17.69 -4.43
CA GLY A 112 -0.25 -18.07 -3.04
C GLY A 112 1.20 -18.42 -2.73
N VAL A 113 1.90 -19.13 -3.61
CA VAL A 113 3.37 -19.36 -3.58
C VAL A 113 3.96 -18.99 -4.93
N TYR A 114 4.97 -18.18 -4.91
CA TYR A 114 5.67 -17.67 -6.10
C TYR A 114 7.10 -18.18 -6.10
N TYR A 115 7.54 -18.64 -7.26
CA TYR A 115 8.94 -18.96 -7.52
C TYR A 115 9.50 -17.98 -8.53
N ILE A 116 10.47 -17.20 -8.10
CA ILE A 116 11.22 -16.28 -8.94
C ILE A 116 12.57 -16.92 -9.25
N PRO A 117 12.90 -17.19 -10.53
CA PRO A 117 14.18 -17.76 -10.90
C PRO A 117 15.31 -16.74 -10.80
N ALA A 118 16.54 -17.25 -10.67
CA ALA A 118 17.72 -16.41 -10.86
C ALA A 118 17.80 -15.89 -12.31
N GLU A 119 18.34 -14.69 -12.47
CA GLU A 119 18.56 -14.08 -13.78
C GLU A 119 20.05 -13.73 -13.91
N ARG A 120 20.70 -14.26 -14.96
CA ARG A 120 22.16 -14.12 -15.13
C ARG A 120 22.59 -12.66 -15.32
N ALA A 121 21.80 -11.89 -16.06
CA ALA A 121 22.08 -10.48 -16.32
C ALA A 121 21.67 -9.55 -15.19
N TYR A 122 20.98 -10.09 -14.17
CA TYR A 122 20.54 -9.38 -12.98
C TYR A 122 20.97 -10.15 -11.73
N PRO A 123 22.23 -9.99 -11.27
CA PRO A 123 22.79 -10.80 -10.18
C PRO A 123 22.05 -10.69 -8.85
N ALA A 124 21.39 -9.55 -8.57
CA ALA A 124 20.57 -9.38 -7.38
C ALA A 124 19.27 -10.22 -7.40
N LYS A 125 18.82 -10.66 -8.57
CA LYS A 125 17.66 -11.57 -8.72
C LYS A 125 18.08 -13.01 -8.47
N THR A 126 18.15 -13.37 -7.19
CA THR A 126 18.46 -14.74 -6.76
C THR A 126 17.21 -15.61 -6.78
N PRO A 127 17.34 -16.96 -6.90
CA PRO A 127 16.17 -17.84 -6.88
C PRO A 127 15.51 -17.77 -5.50
N VAL A 128 14.21 -17.50 -5.47
CA VAL A 128 13.46 -17.39 -4.22
C VAL A 128 12.06 -17.97 -4.36
N TYR A 129 11.57 -18.60 -3.29
CA TYR A 129 10.15 -18.87 -3.08
C TYR A 129 9.64 -17.95 -1.99
N TYR A 130 8.50 -17.33 -2.21
CA TYR A 130 7.78 -16.58 -1.18
C TYR A 130 6.27 -16.81 -1.31
N THR A 131 5.55 -16.53 -0.22
CA THR A 131 4.10 -16.65 -0.18
C THR A 131 3.44 -15.27 -0.19
N GLN A 132 2.22 -15.22 -0.75
CA GLN A 132 1.24 -14.16 -0.58
C GLN A 132 -0.12 -14.82 -0.32
N GLY A 133 -0.62 -14.74 0.90
CA GLY A 133 -1.85 -15.42 1.32
C GLY A 133 -3.09 -14.53 1.23
N GLU A 134 -2.94 -13.25 1.43
CA GLU A 134 -4.04 -12.30 1.31
C GLU A 134 -4.41 -12.12 -0.19
N MET A 135 -5.66 -12.10 -0.58
CA MET A 135 -6.79 -12.13 0.35
C MET A 135 -7.20 -13.58 0.73
N GLU A 136 -7.29 -14.49 -0.23
CA GLU A 136 -7.74 -15.88 -0.09
C GLU A 136 -6.85 -16.81 -0.94
N ASP A 137 -5.54 -16.53 -1.01
CA ASP A 137 -4.59 -17.24 -1.87
C ASP A 137 -3.80 -18.33 -1.13
N THR A 138 -3.95 -18.46 0.20
CA THR A 138 -3.35 -19.56 0.99
C THR A 138 -3.81 -20.91 0.48
N ARG A 139 -5.05 -21.05 0.03
CA ARG A 139 -5.64 -22.26 -0.58
C ARG A 139 -4.89 -22.83 -1.78
N ASN A 140 -4.05 -22.00 -2.43
CA ASN A 140 -3.28 -22.44 -3.59
C ASN A 140 -2.02 -23.24 -3.23
N TRP A 141 -1.63 -23.23 -1.93
CA TRP A 141 -0.44 -23.98 -1.49
C TRP A 141 -0.62 -24.72 -0.17
N LEU A 142 -1.64 -24.39 0.61
CA LEU A 142 -1.93 -24.95 1.92
C LEU A 142 -3.42 -25.29 2.03
N PRO A 143 -3.84 -26.56 1.87
CA PRO A 143 -5.23 -26.96 2.07
C PRO A 143 -5.68 -26.70 3.52
N THR A 144 -6.49 -25.66 3.75
CA THR A 144 -6.97 -25.23 5.08
C THR A 144 -8.26 -24.44 4.97
N TYR A 145 -8.72 -23.85 6.06
CA TYR A 145 -9.77 -22.83 6.06
C TYR A 145 -9.14 -21.49 5.68
N ASP A 146 -9.52 -20.93 4.56
CA ASP A 146 -8.85 -19.77 3.97
C ASP A 146 -9.74 -18.51 3.93
N TYR A 147 -10.22 -18.13 5.12
CA TYR A 147 -10.96 -16.88 5.36
C TYR A 147 -10.47 -16.25 6.66
N PRO A 148 -10.59 -14.91 6.82
CA PRO A 148 -9.99 -14.19 7.95
C PRO A 148 -10.66 -14.44 9.30
N ASP A 149 -11.89 -14.95 9.35
CA ASP A 149 -12.74 -15.05 10.54
C ASP A 149 -12.46 -16.23 11.46
N ASP A 150 -11.49 -17.07 11.14
CA ASP A 150 -11.02 -18.16 12.02
C ASP A 150 -9.54 -18.01 12.32
N LYS A 151 -9.19 -18.08 13.58
CA LYS A 151 -7.80 -17.91 14.05
C LYS A 151 -7.28 -19.18 14.69
N ALA A 152 -6.13 -19.66 14.20
CA ALA A 152 -5.46 -20.85 14.69
C ALA A 152 -3.99 -20.57 15.02
N THR A 153 -3.38 -21.36 15.89
CA THR A 153 -1.92 -21.40 16.04
C THR A 153 -1.28 -22.14 14.87
N SER A 154 0.01 -21.95 14.60
CA SER A 154 0.66 -22.68 13.51
C SER A 154 2.08 -23.16 13.81
N GLU A 155 2.47 -24.24 13.10
CA GLU A 155 3.85 -24.75 13.03
C GLU A 155 4.22 -25.00 11.57
N GLY A 156 5.35 -24.46 11.12
CA GLY A 156 5.84 -24.62 9.76
C GLY A 156 7.20 -25.30 9.71
N THR A 157 7.39 -26.22 8.78
CA THR A 157 8.69 -26.83 8.50
C THR A 157 9.05 -26.69 7.03
N LEU A 158 10.19 -26.09 6.76
CA LEU A 158 10.78 -25.95 5.43
C LEU A 158 11.92 -26.92 5.25
N ILE A 159 11.85 -27.76 4.22
CA ILE A 159 12.94 -28.63 3.77
C ILE A 159 13.49 -28.02 2.49
N LEU A 160 14.67 -27.40 2.58
CA LEU A 160 15.24 -26.54 1.56
C LEU A 160 16.53 -27.12 0.97
N PRO A 161 16.89 -26.80 -0.26
CA PRO A 161 18.19 -27.11 -0.81
C PRO A 161 19.32 -26.60 0.11
N LYS A 162 20.40 -27.35 0.21
CA LYS A 162 21.56 -26.98 1.04
C LYS A 162 22.04 -25.54 0.72
N GLY A 163 22.27 -24.76 1.77
CA GLY A 163 22.76 -23.39 1.69
C GLY A 163 21.67 -22.34 1.46
N TRP A 164 20.40 -22.76 1.34
CA TRP A 164 19.28 -21.84 1.38
C TRP A 164 18.87 -21.52 2.81
N SER A 165 18.34 -20.35 3.01
CA SER A 165 17.74 -19.91 4.28
C SER A 165 16.22 -19.92 4.15
N GLY A 166 15.51 -20.08 5.28
CA GLY A 166 14.05 -20.08 5.32
C GLY A 166 13.52 -19.28 6.49
N LEU A 167 12.71 -18.25 6.19
CA LEU A 167 11.95 -17.45 7.16
C LEU A 167 10.51 -17.94 7.18
N SER A 168 9.89 -17.95 8.38
CA SER A 168 8.44 -18.13 8.55
C SER A 168 7.96 -17.47 9.85
N ASN A 169 6.67 -17.64 10.16
CA ASN A 169 5.98 -17.04 11.29
C ASN A 169 6.46 -17.58 12.65
N GLY A 170 6.51 -16.70 13.65
CA GLY A 170 6.82 -17.07 15.03
C GLY A 170 8.32 -17.31 15.28
N LYS A 171 8.63 -18.24 16.20
CA LYS A 171 10.00 -18.56 16.63
C LYS A 171 10.61 -19.65 15.77
N LEU A 172 11.90 -19.53 15.42
CA LEU A 172 12.69 -20.66 14.92
C LEU A 172 12.93 -21.63 16.08
N VAL A 173 12.32 -22.80 16.04
CA VAL A 173 12.43 -23.81 17.11
C VAL A 173 13.41 -24.94 16.76
N ARG A 174 13.73 -25.10 15.47
CA ARG A 174 14.69 -26.12 15.02
C ARG A 174 15.36 -25.70 13.71
N LYS A 175 16.68 -25.86 13.66
CA LYS A 175 17.47 -25.77 12.43
C LYS A 175 18.39 -27.00 12.35
N VAL A 176 18.35 -27.72 11.23
CA VAL A 176 19.22 -28.88 10.98
C VAL A 176 19.87 -28.69 9.62
N THR A 177 21.18 -28.71 9.61
CA THR A 177 21.99 -28.69 8.39
C THR A 177 22.32 -30.12 7.96
N GLY A 178 21.77 -30.52 6.81
CA GLY A 178 21.97 -31.87 6.25
C GLY A 178 23.01 -31.90 5.14
N LYS A 179 23.22 -33.10 4.57
CA LYS A 179 24.13 -33.26 3.41
C LYS A 179 23.53 -32.63 2.13
N ALA A 180 22.27 -32.89 1.85
CA ALA A 180 21.56 -32.45 0.64
C ALA A 180 20.57 -31.30 0.91
N ASN A 181 19.93 -31.29 2.07
CA ASN A 181 18.90 -30.33 2.44
C ASN A 181 19.17 -29.75 3.83
N ASP A 182 18.74 -28.51 4.03
CA ASP A 182 18.67 -27.88 5.33
C ASP A 182 17.18 -27.81 5.75
N VAL A 183 16.92 -27.98 7.06
CA VAL A 183 15.55 -28.02 7.61
C VAL A 183 15.40 -26.91 8.63
N PHE A 184 14.33 -26.10 8.48
CA PHE A 184 13.96 -25.03 9.40
C PHE A 184 12.55 -25.30 9.92
N SER A 185 12.37 -25.31 11.24
CA SER A 185 11.03 -25.42 11.84
C SER A 185 10.71 -24.19 12.67
N TRP A 186 9.56 -23.63 12.41
CA TRP A 186 9.05 -22.42 13.02
C TRP A 186 7.77 -22.70 13.79
N LYS A 187 7.49 -21.93 14.84
CA LYS A 187 6.29 -22.08 15.66
C LYS A 187 5.71 -20.73 16.01
N MET A 188 4.41 -20.56 15.73
CA MET A 188 3.60 -19.41 16.08
C MET A 188 2.58 -19.81 17.14
N ASP A 189 2.80 -19.35 18.39
CA ASP A 189 1.99 -19.72 19.55
C ASP A 189 0.70 -18.90 19.68
N GLN A 190 0.62 -17.74 19.01
CA GLN A 190 -0.57 -16.88 19.03
C GLN A 190 -1.49 -17.27 17.88
N ALA A 191 -2.79 -17.33 18.17
CA ALA A 191 -3.81 -17.60 17.16
C ALA A 191 -3.92 -16.42 16.16
N HIS A 192 -3.91 -16.74 14.87
CA HIS A 192 -3.94 -15.80 13.75
C HIS A 192 -4.71 -16.37 12.57
N SER A 193 -5.17 -15.49 11.69
CA SER A 193 -5.85 -15.89 10.46
C SER A 193 -4.89 -16.60 9.49
N THR A 194 -5.38 -17.54 8.71
CA THR A 194 -4.55 -18.41 7.87
C THR A 194 -3.90 -17.67 6.70
N TYR A 195 -4.48 -16.57 6.21
CA TYR A 195 -3.87 -15.75 5.15
C TYR A 195 -2.52 -15.15 5.57
N LEU A 196 -2.25 -15.04 6.87
CA LEU A 196 -0.98 -14.56 7.46
C LEU A 196 0.11 -15.64 7.56
N ILE A 197 -0.22 -16.91 7.27
CA ILE A 197 0.78 -18.00 7.24
C ILE A 197 1.68 -17.80 6.03
N SER A 198 2.98 -17.69 6.29
CA SER A 198 3.93 -17.32 5.24
C SER A 198 5.27 -18.01 5.36
N PHE A 199 5.99 -18.05 4.25
CA PHE A 199 7.41 -18.34 4.23
C PHE A 199 8.13 -17.61 3.09
N VAL A 200 9.42 -17.36 3.31
CA VAL A 200 10.39 -16.96 2.27
C VAL A 200 11.55 -17.94 2.32
N ALA A 201 11.96 -18.47 1.17
CA ALA A 201 13.03 -19.46 1.07
C ALA A 201 13.93 -19.19 -0.15
N GLY A 202 15.23 -19.03 0.11
CA GLY A 202 16.20 -18.71 -0.93
C GLY A 202 17.62 -18.52 -0.36
N PRO A 203 18.60 -18.14 -1.18
CA PRO A 203 19.94 -17.77 -0.75
C PRO A 203 19.97 -16.36 -0.14
N TYR A 204 19.32 -16.20 1.01
CA TYR A 204 19.15 -14.95 1.73
C TYR A 204 20.11 -14.83 2.90
N SER A 205 20.48 -13.60 3.20
CA SER A 205 21.19 -13.22 4.42
C SER A 205 20.20 -12.67 5.44
N GLU A 206 20.36 -13.04 6.71
CA GLU A 206 19.66 -12.45 7.83
C GLU A 206 20.56 -11.41 8.51
N VAL A 207 20.08 -10.17 8.59
CA VAL A 207 20.75 -9.03 9.23
C VAL A 207 19.94 -8.65 10.47
N PHE A 208 20.56 -8.69 11.64
CA PHE A 208 19.90 -8.34 12.89
C PHE A 208 20.08 -6.85 13.21
N GLU A 209 19.00 -6.20 13.64
CA GLU A 209 19.07 -4.88 14.23
C GLU A 209 19.62 -5.00 15.66
N GLN A 210 20.70 -4.27 15.93
CA GLN A 210 21.36 -4.33 17.22
C GLN A 210 20.61 -3.51 18.28
N ARG A 211 20.78 -3.91 19.57
CA ARG A 211 20.24 -3.22 20.74
C ARG A 211 18.71 -3.23 20.87
N SER A 212 18.04 -4.19 20.26
CA SER A 212 16.61 -4.41 20.49
C SER A 212 16.38 -5.55 21.49
N PRO A 213 15.53 -5.41 22.50
CA PRO A 213 15.12 -6.51 23.37
C PRO A 213 14.22 -7.52 22.63
N LEU A 214 13.51 -7.07 21.60
CA LEU A 214 12.79 -7.92 20.65
C LEU A 214 13.75 -8.28 19.51
N PRO A 215 13.91 -9.56 19.11
CA PRO A 215 14.62 -9.90 17.91
C PRO A 215 13.98 -9.26 16.66
N VAL A 216 14.68 -8.29 16.06
CA VAL A 216 14.30 -7.66 14.81
C VAL A 216 15.35 -8.01 13.76
N SER A 217 14.92 -8.52 12.59
CA SER A 217 15.83 -8.93 11.53
C SER A 217 15.31 -8.59 10.13
N TYR A 218 16.26 -8.41 9.20
CA TYR A 218 16.03 -8.13 7.79
C TYR A 218 16.56 -9.29 6.95
N TRP A 219 15.71 -9.82 6.09
CA TRP A 219 16.05 -10.92 5.18
C TRP A 219 16.14 -10.37 3.77
N VAL A 220 17.35 -10.34 3.25
CA VAL A 220 17.64 -9.75 1.93
C VAL A 220 18.44 -10.73 1.08
N PRO A 221 18.36 -10.66 -0.25
CA PRO A 221 19.25 -11.43 -1.13
C PRO A 221 20.70 -11.17 -0.76
N LYS A 222 21.53 -12.24 -0.80
CA LYS A 222 22.96 -12.13 -0.52
C LYS A 222 23.62 -11.07 -1.41
N GLY A 223 24.40 -10.18 -0.79
CA GLY A 223 25.05 -9.04 -1.45
C GLY A 223 24.27 -7.74 -1.33
N LEU A 224 23.03 -7.73 -0.79
CA LEU A 224 22.22 -6.52 -0.56
C LEU A 224 22.09 -6.15 0.92
N GLU A 225 22.95 -6.72 1.78
CA GLU A 225 22.90 -6.52 3.24
C GLU A 225 23.04 -5.05 3.64
N ALA A 226 23.92 -4.31 2.94
CA ALA A 226 24.14 -2.88 3.20
C ALA A 226 22.88 -2.06 2.86
N GLN A 227 22.24 -2.35 1.74
CA GLN A 227 20.97 -1.69 1.36
C GLN A 227 19.85 -2.05 2.32
N GLY A 228 19.74 -3.34 2.70
CA GLY A 228 18.76 -3.79 3.71
C GLY A 228 18.92 -3.06 5.03
N LYS A 229 20.16 -2.81 5.45
CA LYS A 229 20.43 -2.01 6.65
C LYS A 229 19.93 -0.57 6.49
N VAL A 230 20.25 0.10 5.39
CA VAL A 230 19.81 1.49 5.13
C VAL A 230 18.28 1.59 5.10
N SER A 231 17.63 0.66 4.40
CA SER A 231 16.19 0.72 4.16
C SER A 231 15.33 0.35 5.38
N PHE A 232 15.84 -0.49 6.28
CA PHE A 232 15.06 -1.03 7.39
C PHE A 232 15.55 -0.62 8.77
N GLU A 233 16.68 0.10 8.87
CA GLU A 233 17.21 0.56 10.15
C GLU A 233 16.21 1.47 10.89
N GLY A 234 16.05 1.25 12.19
CA GLY A 234 15.08 1.96 13.02
C GLY A 234 13.75 1.22 13.22
N THR A 235 13.58 0.03 12.64
CA THR A 235 12.38 -0.80 12.86
C THR A 235 12.15 -1.09 14.35
N ALA A 236 13.19 -1.43 15.11
CA ALA A 236 13.07 -1.67 16.55
C ALA A 236 12.60 -0.43 17.32
N ARG A 237 13.05 0.77 16.92
CA ARG A 237 12.57 2.04 17.47
C ARG A 237 11.10 2.26 17.14
N ASN A 238 10.66 1.89 15.93
CA ASN A 238 9.28 1.99 15.51
C ASN A 238 8.38 1.03 16.31
N VAL A 239 8.82 -0.21 16.57
CA VAL A 239 8.11 -1.15 17.48
C VAL A 239 7.91 -0.51 18.86
N ALA A 240 8.99 0.00 19.47
CA ALA A 240 8.92 0.64 20.79
C ALA A 240 8.00 1.87 20.79
N PHE A 241 8.00 2.64 19.70
CA PHE A 241 7.12 3.78 19.54
C PHE A 241 5.65 3.37 19.47
N PHE A 242 5.29 2.37 18.65
CA PHE A 242 3.90 1.90 18.56
C PHE A 242 3.42 1.25 19.86
N GLU A 243 4.28 0.54 20.59
CA GLU A 243 3.97 0.07 21.94
C GLU A 243 3.58 1.22 22.88
N LYS A 244 4.37 2.31 22.86
CA LYS A 244 4.11 3.50 23.66
C LYS A 244 2.82 4.21 23.22
N LEU A 245 2.64 4.41 21.92
CA LEU A 245 1.50 5.11 21.34
C LEU A 245 0.17 4.40 21.63
N THR A 246 0.12 3.09 21.33
CA THR A 246 -1.08 2.28 21.52
C THR A 246 -1.32 1.86 22.97
N GLY A 247 -0.30 1.97 23.84
CA GLY A 247 -0.32 1.44 25.19
C GLY A 247 -0.44 -0.09 25.26
N PHE A 248 -0.17 -0.80 24.16
CA PHE A 248 -0.26 -2.25 24.05
C PHE A 248 1.07 -2.82 23.55
N LYS A 249 1.67 -3.71 24.34
CA LYS A 249 2.95 -4.33 24.02
C LYS A 249 2.87 -5.18 22.74
N TYR A 250 3.95 -5.17 21.97
CA TYR A 250 4.11 -6.07 20.83
C TYR A 250 3.96 -7.52 21.31
N PRO A 251 2.97 -8.28 20.78
CA PRO A 251 2.56 -9.52 21.45
C PRO A 251 3.32 -10.76 20.95
N TYR A 252 4.29 -10.60 20.08
CA TYR A 252 4.94 -11.71 19.38
C TYR A 252 6.43 -11.83 19.75
N ALA A 253 7.05 -12.95 19.35
CA ALA A 253 8.38 -13.31 19.79
C ALA A 253 9.53 -12.68 19.00
N LYS A 254 9.24 -12.18 17.79
CA LYS A 254 10.18 -11.51 16.91
C LYS A 254 9.42 -10.61 15.93
N TYR A 255 10.16 -9.73 15.24
CA TYR A 255 9.70 -9.09 14.03
C TYR A 255 10.78 -9.21 12.94
N SER A 256 10.45 -9.86 11.83
CA SER A 256 11.34 -10.01 10.69
C SER A 256 10.71 -9.42 9.45
N GLN A 257 11.51 -8.83 8.56
CA GLN A 257 11.10 -8.32 7.26
C GLN A 257 11.92 -9.01 6.18
N SER A 258 11.31 -9.34 5.05
CA SER A 258 11.99 -9.93 3.91
C SER A 258 11.73 -9.13 2.65
N ALA A 259 12.79 -8.76 1.90
CA ALA A 259 12.64 -8.11 0.61
C ALA A 259 12.65 -9.14 -0.51
N VAL A 260 11.59 -9.20 -1.31
CA VAL A 260 11.43 -10.21 -2.38
C VAL A 260 11.23 -9.55 -3.75
N PRO A 261 11.81 -10.10 -4.82
CA PRO A 261 11.62 -9.59 -6.18
C PRO A 261 10.24 -9.96 -6.73
N ASP A 262 9.77 -9.20 -7.72
CA ASP A 262 8.50 -9.41 -8.42
C ASP A 262 7.28 -9.44 -7.48
N PHE A 263 7.35 -8.75 -6.36
CA PHE A 263 6.24 -8.66 -5.43
C PHE A 263 5.17 -7.72 -5.98
N MET A 264 3.91 -8.16 -5.94
CA MET A 264 2.81 -7.42 -6.57
C MET A 264 2.28 -6.24 -5.75
N PHE A 265 2.66 -6.15 -4.49
CA PHE A 265 2.28 -5.10 -3.55
C PHE A 265 3.52 -4.36 -3.03
N GLY A 266 3.31 -3.29 -2.26
CA GLY A 266 4.41 -2.64 -1.53
C GLY A 266 4.95 -3.53 -0.43
N GLY A 267 4.05 -4.03 0.41
CA GLY A 267 4.33 -4.94 1.52
C GLY A 267 3.20 -5.93 1.75
N MET A 268 3.37 -6.78 2.75
CA MET A 268 2.39 -7.72 3.28
C MET A 268 2.72 -8.00 4.75
N GLU A 269 1.75 -7.84 5.59
CA GLU A 269 1.85 -7.93 7.05
C GLU A 269 2.06 -9.32 7.62
N ASN A 270 2.42 -10.31 6.83
CA ASN A 270 2.59 -11.69 7.32
C ASN A 270 3.12 -11.75 8.74
N ILE A 271 2.31 -12.27 9.65
CA ILE A 271 2.52 -12.15 11.11
C ILE A 271 3.94 -12.52 11.52
N THR A 272 4.68 -11.58 12.13
CA THR A 272 6.09 -11.71 12.53
C THR A 272 7.12 -11.91 11.41
N ALA A 273 6.70 -12.00 10.15
CA ALA A 273 7.53 -12.31 9.00
C ALA A 273 7.09 -11.51 7.77
N THR A 274 6.96 -10.20 7.94
CA THR A 274 6.52 -9.23 6.93
C THR A 274 7.29 -9.39 5.63
N THR A 275 6.57 -9.35 4.51
CA THR A 275 7.17 -9.34 3.17
C THR A 275 7.17 -7.92 2.63
N GLN A 276 8.28 -7.49 2.02
CA GLN A 276 8.43 -6.18 1.37
C GLN A 276 8.85 -6.40 -0.08
N THR A 277 8.45 -5.49 -0.98
CA THR A 277 9.03 -5.49 -2.32
C THR A 277 10.53 -5.20 -2.27
N ILE A 278 11.30 -5.82 -3.16
CA ILE A 278 12.75 -5.55 -3.27
C ILE A 278 13.04 -4.09 -3.61
N ASP A 279 12.06 -3.39 -4.19
CA ASP A 279 12.18 -1.97 -4.55
C ASP A 279 12.30 -1.05 -3.32
N THR A 280 12.02 -1.55 -2.11
CA THR A 280 12.31 -0.84 -0.85
C THR A 280 13.80 -0.71 -0.57
N LEU A 281 14.63 -1.58 -1.15
CA LEU A 281 16.08 -1.59 -0.92
C LEU A 281 16.75 -0.47 -1.70
N HIS A 282 17.41 0.44 -0.99
CA HIS A 282 18.14 1.54 -1.60
C HIS A 282 19.49 1.79 -0.91
N PRO A 283 20.50 2.26 -1.64
CA PRO A 283 21.79 2.60 -1.06
C PRO A 283 21.76 3.96 -0.34
N GLN A 284 22.73 4.18 0.55
CA GLN A 284 22.81 5.38 1.39
C GLN A 284 22.82 6.70 0.61
N HIS A 285 23.40 6.73 -0.59
CA HIS A 285 23.49 7.98 -1.36
C HIS A 285 22.14 8.42 -1.97
N ILE A 286 21.16 7.53 -2.07
CA ILE A 286 19.79 7.82 -2.52
C ILE A 286 18.94 8.34 -1.36
N HIS A 287 19.22 7.85 -0.13
CA HIS A 287 18.53 8.32 1.06
C HIS A 287 18.79 9.83 1.30
N PRO A 288 17.80 10.66 1.75
CA PRO A 288 16.44 10.28 2.11
C PRO A 288 15.40 10.49 0.99
N LEU A 289 15.81 10.71 -0.26
CA LEU A 289 14.86 10.90 -1.36
C LEU A 289 14.07 9.62 -1.69
N GLU A 290 14.68 8.45 -1.50
CA GLU A 290 13.99 7.19 -1.30
C GLU A 290 14.07 6.82 0.18
N ASP A 291 12.93 6.51 0.78
CA ASP A 291 12.77 6.19 2.19
C ASP A 291 11.68 5.12 2.35
N SER A 292 12.03 4.02 2.98
CA SER A 292 11.12 2.91 3.23
C SER A 292 10.37 3.04 4.56
N THR A 293 10.65 4.07 5.37
CA THR A 293 10.11 4.23 6.73
C THR A 293 8.59 4.20 6.77
N GLY A 294 7.93 4.82 5.79
CA GLY A 294 6.47 4.86 5.71
C GLY A 294 5.87 3.48 5.49
N LEU A 295 6.42 2.70 4.55
CA LEU A 295 5.98 1.33 4.27
C LEU A 295 6.31 0.39 5.45
N VAL A 296 7.52 0.45 5.98
CA VAL A 296 7.90 -0.32 7.17
C VAL A 296 6.96 -0.05 8.34
N ALA A 297 6.59 1.22 8.57
CA ALA A 297 5.66 1.59 9.62
C ALA A 297 4.23 1.08 9.35
N HIS A 298 3.80 1.04 8.10
CA HIS A 298 2.51 0.48 7.68
C HIS A 298 2.45 -1.02 8.00
N GLU A 299 3.38 -1.80 7.48
CA GLU A 299 3.42 -3.24 7.68
C GLU A 299 3.64 -3.62 9.16
N LEU A 300 4.38 -2.81 9.90
CA LEU A 300 4.54 -3.00 11.34
C LEU A 300 3.25 -2.71 12.09
N ALA A 301 2.49 -1.68 11.72
CA ALA A 301 1.23 -1.32 12.36
C ALA A 301 0.19 -2.45 12.28
N HIS A 302 0.21 -3.21 11.20
CA HIS A 302 -0.63 -4.39 11.04
C HIS A 302 -0.44 -5.43 12.14
N GLN A 303 0.72 -5.51 12.77
CA GLN A 303 0.95 -6.47 13.86
C GLN A 303 -0.01 -6.24 15.05
N TRP A 304 -0.55 -5.02 15.20
CA TRP A 304 -1.64 -4.68 16.11
C TRP A 304 -3.01 -4.73 15.43
N PHE A 305 -3.12 -4.16 14.21
CA PHE A 305 -4.38 -3.98 13.47
C PHE A 305 -4.31 -4.70 12.12
N GLY A 306 -4.83 -5.90 12.06
CA GLY A 306 -4.72 -6.89 10.99
C GLY A 306 -4.37 -8.25 11.55
N ASP A 307 -3.31 -8.34 12.36
CA ASP A 307 -2.81 -9.59 12.93
C ASP A 307 -3.41 -9.88 14.32
N THR A 308 -3.23 -8.95 15.28
CA THR A 308 -3.76 -9.13 16.64
C THR A 308 -5.28 -8.99 16.65
N VAL A 309 -5.81 -7.94 16.06
CA VAL A 309 -7.25 -7.74 15.82
C VAL A 309 -7.48 -7.70 14.33
N THR A 310 -8.29 -8.60 13.80
CA THR A 310 -8.49 -8.81 12.35
C THR A 310 -9.94 -8.57 11.97
N THR A 311 -10.19 -8.06 10.77
CA THR A 311 -11.54 -8.02 10.18
C THR A 311 -12.12 -9.45 10.01
N PRO A 312 -13.45 -9.66 10.16
CA PRO A 312 -14.06 -10.98 9.93
C PRO A 312 -14.30 -11.29 8.44
N ASN A 313 -14.32 -10.30 7.60
CA ASN A 313 -14.44 -10.40 6.13
C ASN A 313 -13.96 -9.12 5.47
N TRP A 314 -13.77 -9.15 4.18
CA TRP A 314 -13.14 -8.06 3.42
C TRP A 314 -14.01 -6.79 3.33
N SER A 315 -15.32 -6.87 3.59
CA SER A 315 -16.20 -5.69 3.67
C SER A 315 -15.77 -4.69 4.75
N HIS A 316 -15.08 -5.16 5.77
CA HIS A 316 -14.61 -4.36 6.90
C HIS A 316 -13.09 -4.16 6.90
N ILE A 317 -12.40 -4.36 5.76
CA ILE A 317 -10.93 -4.35 5.65
C ILE A 317 -10.30 -3.03 6.09
N TRP A 318 -11.05 -1.93 6.10
CA TRP A 318 -10.58 -0.66 6.65
C TRP A 318 -10.08 -0.78 8.11
N ILE A 319 -10.54 -1.80 8.86
CA ILE A 319 -10.10 -2.07 10.25
C ILE A 319 -8.64 -2.50 10.27
N ASN A 320 -8.17 -3.18 9.23
CA ASN A 320 -6.76 -3.51 9.04
C ASN A 320 -6.05 -2.30 8.40
N GLU A 321 -6.43 -1.94 7.19
CA GLU A 321 -5.73 -1.01 6.31
C GLU A 321 -5.82 0.45 6.75
N GLY A 322 -6.98 0.86 7.27
CA GLY A 322 -7.17 2.21 7.77
C GLY A 322 -6.28 2.52 8.97
N TRP A 323 -6.13 1.57 9.90
CA TRP A 323 -5.20 1.70 11.02
C TRP A 323 -3.74 1.67 10.57
N ALA A 324 -3.38 0.76 9.66
CA ALA A 324 -2.02 0.67 9.14
C ALA A 324 -1.61 1.89 8.33
N SER A 325 -2.58 2.57 7.69
CA SER A 325 -2.35 3.86 7.01
C SER A 325 -2.36 5.06 7.96
N PHE A 326 -2.97 4.94 9.14
CA PHE A 326 -3.07 6.01 10.15
C PHE A 326 -1.82 6.10 11.04
N LEU A 327 -1.31 4.97 11.52
CA LEU A 327 -0.22 4.93 12.50
C LEU A 327 1.11 5.50 11.97
N PRO A 328 1.52 5.28 10.71
CA PRO A 328 2.77 5.81 10.19
C PRO A 328 2.93 7.32 10.33
N SER A 329 1.83 8.08 10.27
CA SER A 329 1.87 9.54 10.46
C SER A 329 2.35 9.94 11.85
N PHE A 330 2.06 9.16 12.89
CA PHE A 330 2.54 9.42 14.25
C PHE A 330 4.02 9.09 14.39
N TYR A 331 4.50 8.06 13.69
CA TYR A 331 5.92 7.77 13.64
C TYR A 331 6.68 8.88 12.89
N THR A 332 6.11 9.43 11.82
CA THR A 332 6.63 10.64 11.17
C THR A 332 6.68 11.83 12.13
N ARG A 333 5.66 12.01 13.01
CA ARG A 333 5.68 13.06 14.06
C ARG A 333 6.85 12.87 15.02
N GLU A 334 7.12 11.64 15.42
CA GLU A 334 8.22 11.29 16.33
C GLU A 334 9.61 11.49 15.70
N THR A 335 9.75 11.22 14.42
CA THR A 335 11.06 11.20 13.74
C THR A 335 11.38 12.49 12.98
N ALA A 336 10.38 13.16 12.40
CA ALA A 336 10.53 14.31 11.54
C ALA A 336 9.76 15.57 12.03
N GLY A 337 9.05 15.45 13.16
CA GLY A 337 8.40 16.58 13.83
C GLY A 337 6.97 16.85 13.38
N GLN A 338 6.35 17.86 14.03
CA GLN A 338 4.93 18.18 13.88
C GLN A 338 4.58 18.64 12.45
N ASP A 339 5.42 19.43 11.80
CA ASP A 339 5.14 19.90 10.44
C ASP A 339 5.07 18.76 9.43
N ALA A 340 5.96 17.77 9.54
CA ALA A 340 5.95 16.59 8.69
C ALA A 340 4.67 15.75 8.93
N PHE A 341 4.25 15.59 10.19
CA PHE A 341 2.97 14.97 10.52
C PHE A 341 1.78 15.70 9.91
N ASP A 342 1.74 17.03 10.03
CA ASP A 342 0.61 17.84 9.52
C ASP A 342 0.52 17.74 7.99
N LEU A 343 1.66 17.71 7.30
CA LEU A 343 1.73 17.53 5.85
C LEU A 343 1.27 16.13 5.43
N GLN A 344 1.77 15.09 6.09
CA GLN A 344 1.36 13.71 5.78
C GLN A 344 -0.13 13.49 6.07
N ARG A 345 -0.66 14.05 7.17
CA ARG A 345 -2.11 13.99 7.45
C ARG A 345 -2.92 14.61 6.33
N VAL A 346 -2.52 15.77 5.82
CA VAL A 346 -3.23 16.44 4.71
C VAL A 346 -3.20 15.58 3.45
N ASP A 347 -2.10 14.89 3.16
CA ASP A 347 -2.03 13.95 2.04
C ASP A 347 -2.97 12.77 2.21
N VAL A 348 -3.03 12.20 3.42
CA VAL A 348 -3.98 11.12 3.75
C VAL A 348 -5.43 11.59 3.57
N LEU A 349 -5.77 12.79 4.08
CA LEU A 349 -7.12 13.36 3.92
C LEU A 349 -7.46 13.61 2.44
N ALA A 350 -6.51 14.10 1.65
CA ALA A 350 -6.68 14.29 0.22
C ALA A 350 -6.84 12.95 -0.53
N GLY A 351 -6.08 11.92 -0.16
CA GLY A 351 -6.22 10.57 -0.69
C GLY A 351 -7.59 9.96 -0.38
N GLY A 352 -8.08 10.12 0.85
CA GLY A 352 -9.42 9.69 1.25
C GLY A 352 -10.54 10.42 0.49
N LEU A 353 -10.38 11.73 0.25
CA LEU A 353 -11.30 12.50 -0.58
C LEU A 353 -11.24 12.05 -2.04
N GLY A 354 -10.02 11.81 -2.57
CA GLY A 354 -9.80 11.35 -3.93
C GLY A 354 -10.45 9.99 -4.24
N ALA A 355 -10.57 9.11 -3.26
CA ALA A 355 -11.27 7.83 -3.40
C ALA A 355 -12.74 8.03 -3.85
N HIS A 356 -13.41 9.06 -3.33
CA HIS A 356 -14.78 9.40 -3.72
C HIS A 356 -14.90 10.02 -5.14
N ALA A 357 -13.83 10.54 -5.68
CA ALA A 357 -13.81 11.03 -7.07
C ALA A 357 -13.66 9.89 -8.09
N GLY A 358 -12.96 8.81 -7.72
CA GLY A 358 -12.67 7.66 -8.58
C GLY A 358 -13.56 6.45 -8.37
N GLY A 359 -14.28 6.37 -7.24
CA GLY A 359 -15.09 5.22 -6.86
C GLY A 359 -16.53 5.59 -6.49
N ASN A 360 -17.41 4.62 -6.55
CA ASN A 360 -18.84 4.79 -6.26
C ASN A 360 -19.35 3.73 -5.26
N ARG A 361 -18.71 3.65 -4.10
CA ARG A 361 -19.10 2.74 -3.04
C ARG A 361 -18.93 3.36 -1.65
N PRO A 362 -19.67 2.90 -0.63
CA PRO A 362 -19.36 3.24 0.76
C PRO A 362 -18.08 2.54 1.23
N MET A 363 -17.56 2.93 2.40
CA MET A 363 -16.40 2.29 3.03
C MET A 363 -16.68 0.81 3.31
N VAL A 364 -17.78 0.51 3.99
CA VAL A 364 -18.26 -0.86 4.24
C VAL A 364 -19.18 -1.25 3.11
N TRP A 365 -18.74 -2.23 2.32
CA TRP A 365 -19.49 -2.64 1.14
C TRP A 365 -19.47 -4.16 1.01
N PHE A 366 -20.64 -4.76 0.79
CA PHE A 366 -20.81 -6.21 0.75
C PHE A 366 -21.02 -6.75 -0.68
N ASP A 367 -21.28 -5.88 -1.65
CA ASP A 367 -21.59 -6.28 -3.03
C ASP A 367 -20.35 -6.31 -3.95
N TYR A 368 -19.15 -6.56 -3.39
CA TYR A 368 -17.96 -6.79 -4.19
C TYR A 368 -18.00 -8.17 -4.86
N LYS A 369 -17.46 -8.29 -6.06
CA LYS A 369 -17.38 -9.55 -6.79
C LYS A 369 -16.10 -10.31 -6.47
N ASP A 370 -15.02 -9.60 -6.25
CA ASP A 370 -13.72 -10.14 -5.91
C ASP A 370 -13.18 -9.37 -4.69
N PRO A 371 -12.63 -10.04 -3.66
CA PRO A 371 -12.08 -9.38 -2.48
C PRO A 371 -11.12 -8.23 -2.76
N ILE A 372 -10.33 -8.30 -3.83
CA ILE A 372 -9.39 -7.23 -4.22
C ILE A 372 -10.07 -5.87 -4.46
N GLU A 373 -11.36 -5.84 -4.80
CA GLU A 373 -12.12 -4.60 -5.00
C GLU A 373 -12.25 -3.78 -3.72
N MET A 374 -12.00 -4.41 -2.56
CA MET A 374 -12.04 -3.74 -1.26
C MET A 374 -10.69 -3.08 -0.88
N PHE A 375 -9.59 -3.42 -1.58
CA PHE A 375 -8.24 -2.92 -1.32
C PHE A 375 -7.94 -1.69 -2.18
N ASP A 376 -8.51 -0.57 -1.81
CA ASP A 376 -8.48 0.67 -2.59
C ASP A 376 -8.35 1.92 -1.71
N GLY A 377 -8.46 3.09 -2.33
CA GLY A 377 -8.39 4.38 -1.63
C GLY A 377 -9.45 4.56 -0.52
N PHE A 378 -10.55 3.82 -0.51
CA PHE A 378 -11.52 3.85 0.59
C PHE A 378 -10.96 3.15 1.83
N ALA A 379 -10.36 1.97 1.69
CA ALA A 379 -9.85 1.20 2.82
C ALA A 379 -8.60 1.87 3.45
N TYR A 380 -7.64 2.28 2.63
CA TYR A 380 -6.34 2.83 3.06
C TYR A 380 -6.45 4.30 3.51
N PRO A 381 -6.24 5.32 2.66
CA PRO A 381 -6.30 6.71 3.09
C PRO A 381 -7.70 7.12 3.54
N GLY A 382 -8.75 6.52 3.00
CA GLY A 382 -10.12 6.75 3.43
C GLY A 382 -10.37 6.32 4.87
N GLY A 383 -9.90 5.12 5.25
CA GLY A 383 -9.93 4.62 6.62
C GLY A 383 -9.15 5.50 7.57
N ALA A 384 -7.87 5.79 7.22
CA ALA A 384 -7.00 6.65 8.02
C ALA A 384 -7.58 8.07 8.20
N SER A 385 -8.17 8.67 7.16
CA SER A 385 -8.82 9.98 7.23
C SER A 385 -9.93 10.02 8.28
N ARG A 386 -10.76 8.99 8.30
CA ARG A 386 -11.87 8.89 9.26
C ARG A 386 -11.37 8.69 10.69
N MET A 387 -10.26 7.98 10.86
CA MET A 387 -9.60 7.83 12.17
C MET A 387 -9.01 9.17 12.66
N PHE A 388 -8.40 9.97 11.77
CA PHE A 388 -7.96 11.33 12.11
C PHE A 388 -9.12 12.22 12.55
N MET A 389 -10.24 12.19 11.83
CA MET A 389 -11.43 12.97 12.17
C MET A 389 -12.04 12.50 13.50
N LEU A 390 -12.15 11.19 13.73
CA LEU A 390 -12.63 10.62 15.00
C LEU A 390 -11.73 11.06 16.16
N MET A 391 -10.42 10.88 16.02
CA MET A 391 -9.45 11.29 17.05
C MET A 391 -9.56 12.80 17.35
N ARG A 392 -9.67 13.65 16.33
CA ARG A 392 -9.85 15.09 16.52
C ARG A 392 -11.13 15.42 17.28
N MET A 393 -12.21 14.70 16.98
CA MET A 393 -13.52 14.92 17.61
C MET A 393 -13.55 14.55 19.08
N VAL A 394 -12.93 13.40 19.45
CA VAL A 394 -12.99 12.89 20.85
C VAL A 394 -11.78 13.32 21.69
N GLY A 395 -10.75 13.87 21.07
CA GLY A 395 -9.48 14.25 21.69
C GLY A 395 -8.45 13.12 21.69
N GLU A 396 -7.20 13.46 21.36
CA GLU A 396 -6.11 12.49 21.19
C GLU A 396 -5.88 11.60 22.44
N PRO A 397 -5.84 12.12 23.69
CA PRO A 397 -5.65 11.26 24.87
C PRO A 397 -6.77 10.24 25.08
N ALA A 398 -8.03 10.65 24.92
CA ALA A 398 -9.19 9.77 25.09
C ALA A 398 -9.25 8.71 23.97
N PHE A 399 -8.87 9.09 22.77
CA PHE A 399 -8.76 8.17 21.62
C PHE A 399 -7.75 7.05 21.87
N TRP A 400 -6.53 7.38 22.33
CA TRP A 400 -5.51 6.37 22.60
C TRP A 400 -5.82 5.50 23.83
N ASP A 401 -6.48 6.05 24.84
CA ASP A 401 -6.97 5.24 25.99
C ASP A 401 -8.05 4.23 25.54
N ALA A 402 -8.99 4.66 24.68
CA ALA A 402 -9.98 3.77 24.09
C ALA A 402 -9.32 2.70 23.20
N THR A 403 -8.32 3.07 22.42
CA THR A 403 -7.56 2.15 21.56
C THR A 403 -6.83 1.08 22.36
N LYS A 404 -6.17 1.47 23.46
CA LYS A 404 -5.54 0.52 24.39
C LYS A 404 -6.55 -0.49 24.95
N LYS A 405 -7.71 -0.01 25.38
CA LYS A 405 -8.78 -0.87 25.90
C LYS A 405 -9.35 -1.79 24.83
N TYR A 406 -9.49 -1.28 23.59
CA TYR A 406 -9.94 -2.04 22.43
C TYR A 406 -8.99 -3.20 22.09
N LEU A 407 -7.69 -2.95 21.99
CA LEU A 407 -6.68 -3.98 21.75
C LEU A 407 -6.68 -5.07 22.84
N ASN A 408 -6.84 -4.69 24.11
CA ASN A 408 -6.94 -5.65 25.20
C ASN A 408 -8.22 -6.50 25.14
N ALA A 409 -9.36 -5.92 24.77
CA ALA A 409 -10.65 -6.62 24.73
C ALA A 409 -10.75 -7.60 23.56
N TYR A 410 -10.14 -7.24 22.42
CA TYR A 410 -10.26 -7.99 21.18
C TYR A 410 -8.96 -8.68 20.72
N LYS A 411 -7.97 -8.76 21.60
CA LYS A 411 -6.72 -9.47 21.35
C LYS A 411 -6.99 -10.88 20.80
N TYR A 412 -6.43 -11.15 19.60
CA TYR A 412 -6.58 -12.41 18.86
C TYR A 412 -8.02 -12.77 18.46
N LYS A 413 -8.85 -11.75 18.25
CA LYS A 413 -10.23 -11.91 17.79
C LYS A 413 -10.48 -11.16 16.48
N ASN A 414 -11.64 -11.42 15.90
CA ASN A 414 -12.15 -10.69 14.77
C ASN A 414 -13.13 -9.61 15.23
N VAL A 415 -13.12 -8.46 14.55
CA VAL A 415 -14.00 -7.32 14.86
C VAL A 415 -14.52 -6.72 13.56
N ASP A 416 -15.82 -6.49 13.49
CA ASP A 416 -16.46 -5.75 12.42
C ASP A 416 -16.66 -4.27 12.78
N THR A 417 -17.15 -3.48 11.81
CA THR A 417 -17.40 -2.05 11.99
C THR A 417 -18.40 -1.75 13.11
N GLU A 418 -19.44 -2.57 13.27
CA GLU A 418 -20.46 -2.39 14.29
C GLU A 418 -19.89 -2.61 15.69
N GLN A 419 -19.14 -3.67 15.86
CA GLN A 419 -18.47 -4.00 17.12
C GLN A 419 -17.43 -2.93 17.50
N PHE A 420 -16.67 -2.43 16.52
CA PHE A 420 -15.72 -1.34 16.70
C PHE A 420 -16.42 -0.09 17.26
N PHE A 421 -17.45 0.41 16.56
CA PHE A 421 -18.13 1.63 16.99
C PHE A 421 -18.94 1.46 18.28
N THR A 422 -19.52 0.30 18.52
CA THR A 422 -20.18 -0.03 19.78
C THR A 422 -19.20 0.05 20.95
N PHE A 423 -18.00 -0.53 20.79
CA PHE A 423 -16.96 -0.50 21.82
C PHE A 423 -16.46 0.92 22.09
N TYR A 424 -16.15 1.67 21.01
CA TYR A 424 -15.66 3.06 21.15
C TYR A 424 -16.72 3.98 21.74
N SER A 425 -17.98 3.88 21.32
CA SER A 425 -19.08 4.67 21.89
C SER A 425 -19.23 4.44 23.38
N LYS A 426 -19.22 3.17 23.80
CA LYS A 426 -19.30 2.80 25.21
C LYS A 426 -18.10 3.31 26.01
N THR A 427 -16.90 3.13 25.48
CA THR A 427 -15.65 3.47 26.18
C THR A 427 -15.46 4.98 26.34
N LEU A 428 -15.86 5.75 25.31
CA LEU A 428 -15.75 7.20 25.28
C LEU A 428 -16.96 7.92 25.91
N GLY A 429 -18.03 7.20 26.24
CA GLY A 429 -19.28 7.78 26.73
C GLY A 429 -19.95 8.72 25.73
N THR A 430 -19.75 8.48 24.42
CA THR A 430 -20.21 9.34 23.34
C THR A 430 -20.93 8.52 22.27
N ASN A 431 -22.12 8.96 21.82
CA ASN A 431 -22.81 8.29 20.72
C ASN A 431 -22.09 8.57 19.39
N LEU A 432 -21.51 7.53 18.79
CA LEU A 432 -20.82 7.56 17.51
C LEU A 432 -21.66 6.99 16.35
N ASP A 433 -22.92 6.63 16.54
CA ASP A 433 -23.78 6.02 15.52
C ASP A 433 -23.94 6.91 14.29
N TRP A 434 -24.13 8.23 14.51
CA TRP A 434 -24.24 9.19 13.42
C TRP A 434 -22.95 9.25 12.60
N PHE A 435 -21.76 9.19 13.27
CA PHE A 435 -20.46 9.21 12.61
C PHE A 435 -20.25 7.94 11.80
N ARG A 436 -20.55 6.78 12.38
CA ARG A 436 -20.49 5.47 11.71
C ARG A 436 -21.38 5.44 10.46
N LYS A 437 -22.67 5.82 10.58
CA LYS A 437 -23.60 5.83 9.46
C LYS A 437 -23.10 6.74 8.35
N GLN A 438 -22.77 7.98 8.66
CA GLN A 438 -22.38 8.99 7.69
C GLN A 438 -21.06 8.65 6.98
N TRP A 439 -20.05 8.18 7.71
CA TRP A 439 -18.71 8.06 7.17
C TRP A 439 -18.35 6.66 6.67
N PHE A 440 -19.07 5.62 7.08
CA PHE A 440 -18.74 4.24 6.72
C PHE A 440 -19.79 3.56 5.84
N TYR A 441 -21.03 4.03 5.85
CA TYR A 441 -22.13 3.41 5.10
C TYR A 441 -22.73 4.32 4.03
N GLU A 442 -22.46 5.62 4.04
CA GLU A 442 -22.87 6.52 2.96
C GLU A 442 -21.74 6.69 1.94
N ASN A 443 -22.13 6.81 0.67
CA ASN A 443 -21.20 6.99 -0.44
C ASN A 443 -21.19 8.46 -0.88
N ALA A 444 -20.60 9.31 -0.06
CA ALA A 444 -20.42 10.72 -0.39
C ALA A 444 -19.24 11.32 0.40
N ALA A 445 -18.73 12.45 -0.07
CA ALA A 445 -17.78 13.30 0.64
C ALA A 445 -18.27 14.75 0.65
N PRO A 446 -18.02 15.50 1.74
CA PRO A 446 -18.51 16.88 1.85
C PRO A 446 -17.80 17.80 0.86
N LYS A 447 -18.61 18.65 0.20
CA LYS A 447 -18.16 19.78 -0.62
C LYS A 447 -18.61 21.05 0.07
N LEU A 448 -17.66 21.85 0.52
CA LEU A 448 -17.88 23.03 1.34
C LEU A 448 -17.42 24.28 0.59
N THR A 449 -18.29 25.29 0.51
CA THR A 449 -17.97 26.57 -0.10
C THR A 449 -18.07 27.65 0.96
N VAL A 450 -16.97 28.38 1.17
CA VAL A 450 -16.90 29.54 2.06
C VAL A 450 -17.17 30.79 1.22
N LYS A 451 -18.25 31.49 1.53
CA LYS A 451 -18.69 32.68 0.78
C LYS A 451 -18.64 33.90 1.66
N ARG A 452 -18.37 35.07 1.03
CA ARG A 452 -18.39 36.40 1.66
C ARG A 452 -19.34 37.31 0.95
N ASP A 453 -20.21 37.95 1.72
CA ASP A 453 -21.07 39.07 1.27
C ASP A 453 -20.87 40.26 2.24
N GLY A 454 -20.08 41.22 1.83
CA GLY A 454 -19.64 42.33 2.68
C GLY A 454 -18.84 41.82 3.90
N LYS A 455 -19.40 42.00 5.09
CA LYS A 455 -18.82 41.49 6.35
C LYS A 455 -19.44 40.15 6.83
N LYS A 456 -20.40 39.63 6.07
CA LYS A 456 -21.09 38.39 6.41
C LYS A 456 -20.43 37.23 5.70
N TRP A 457 -20.15 36.16 6.46
CA TRP A 457 -19.59 34.91 5.95
C TRP A 457 -20.59 33.78 6.08
N THR A 458 -20.60 32.91 5.08
CA THR A 458 -21.43 31.71 5.08
C THR A 458 -20.61 30.50 4.60
N ILE A 459 -20.96 29.36 5.15
CA ILE A 459 -20.41 28.07 4.73
C ILE A 459 -21.56 27.25 4.15
N GLU A 460 -21.48 26.93 2.88
CA GLU A 460 -22.49 26.15 2.17
C GLU A 460 -22.01 24.73 1.91
N GLN A 461 -22.89 23.76 2.09
CA GLN A 461 -22.68 22.38 1.68
C GLN A 461 -23.44 22.12 0.39
N SER A 462 -22.84 21.41 -0.57
CA SER A 462 -23.50 20.95 -1.79
C SER A 462 -23.55 19.42 -1.84
N GLY A 463 -24.65 18.87 -2.39
CA GLY A 463 -24.91 17.44 -2.41
C GLY A 463 -25.51 16.94 -1.10
N THR A 464 -24.95 15.88 -0.51
CA THR A 464 -25.37 15.34 0.78
C THR A 464 -24.98 16.26 1.92
N ASN A 465 -25.92 16.56 2.81
CA ASN A 465 -25.65 17.34 4.01
C ASN A 465 -25.01 16.49 5.09
N PHE A 466 -23.75 16.79 5.39
CA PHE A 466 -23.00 16.14 6.45
C PHE A 466 -23.14 16.87 7.77
N ARG A 467 -23.12 16.13 8.87
CA ARG A 467 -22.83 16.70 10.19
C ARG A 467 -21.31 16.76 10.37
N ILE A 468 -20.75 18.00 10.39
CA ILE A 468 -19.30 18.20 10.46
C ILE A 468 -18.98 19.11 11.64
N PRO A 469 -18.61 18.58 12.81
CA PRO A 469 -18.00 19.35 13.88
C PRO A 469 -16.62 19.85 13.39
N THR A 470 -16.41 21.15 13.38
CA THR A 470 -15.17 21.75 12.90
C THR A 470 -14.87 23.08 13.63
N GLU A 471 -13.82 23.73 13.24
CA GLU A 471 -13.43 25.04 13.74
C GLU A 471 -13.41 26.05 12.61
N VAL A 472 -13.65 27.31 12.96
CA VAL A 472 -13.51 28.46 12.09
C VAL A 472 -12.56 29.43 12.75
N LEU A 473 -11.52 29.87 12.04
CA LEU A 473 -10.62 30.92 12.46
C LEU A 473 -11.15 32.24 11.94
N LEU A 474 -11.40 33.16 12.84
CA LEU A 474 -11.82 34.56 12.58
C LEU A 474 -10.60 35.46 12.69
N ILE A 475 -10.38 36.33 11.69
CA ILE A 475 -9.23 37.22 11.63
C ILE A 475 -9.75 38.66 11.49
N ASN A 476 -9.35 39.55 12.45
CA ASN A 476 -9.68 40.98 12.48
C ASN A 476 -8.42 41.79 12.76
N GLY A 477 -7.85 42.43 11.74
CA GLY A 477 -6.53 43.04 11.88
C GLY A 477 -5.51 41.98 12.29
N GLU A 478 -4.80 42.16 13.37
CA GLU A 478 -3.85 41.23 13.95
C GLU A 478 -4.48 40.30 15.03
N GLN A 479 -5.77 40.51 15.31
CA GLN A 479 -6.49 39.70 16.29
C GLN A 479 -7.09 38.44 15.63
N ILE A 480 -7.00 37.33 16.30
CA ILE A 480 -7.59 36.04 15.86
C ILE A 480 -8.49 35.48 16.95
N GLY A 481 -9.61 34.89 16.50
CA GLY A 481 -10.52 34.11 17.32
C GLY A 481 -10.77 32.74 16.69
N ILE A 482 -11.06 31.75 17.53
CA ILE A 482 -11.45 30.41 17.06
C ILE A 482 -12.84 30.10 17.58
N GLU A 483 -13.73 29.77 16.65
CA GLU A 483 -15.09 29.35 16.95
C GLU A 483 -15.28 27.89 16.57
N LYS A 484 -15.89 27.12 17.48
CA LYS A 484 -16.32 25.75 17.19
C LYS A 484 -17.71 25.79 16.56
N VAL A 485 -17.83 25.21 15.38
CA VAL A 485 -19.09 25.14 14.65
C VAL A 485 -19.43 23.69 14.30
N THR A 486 -20.71 23.40 14.17
CA THR A 486 -21.16 22.13 13.60
C THR A 486 -22.02 22.45 12.36
N LEU A 487 -21.50 22.05 11.20
CA LEU A 487 -22.26 22.19 9.96
C LEU A 487 -23.28 21.05 9.92
N THR A 488 -24.57 21.34 9.74
CA THR A 488 -25.64 20.32 9.75
C THR A 488 -26.64 20.45 8.61
N GLY A 489 -26.57 21.54 7.88
CA GLY A 489 -27.51 21.83 6.79
C GLY A 489 -26.80 22.37 5.55
N PRO A 490 -27.57 22.73 4.53
CA PRO A 490 -27.01 23.22 3.27
C PRO A 490 -26.27 24.55 3.42
N LYS A 491 -26.57 25.30 4.48
CA LYS A 491 -25.97 26.61 4.75
C LYS A 491 -25.78 26.83 6.24
N THR A 492 -24.61 27.26 6.64
CA THR A 492 -24.27 27.70 7.99
C THR A 492 -23.76 29.13 7.94
N GLU A 493 -24.38 30.05 8.68
CA GLU A 493 -23.92 31.41 8.79
C GLU A 493 -22.88 31.51 9.91
N VAL A 494 -21.78 32.18 9.61
CA VAL A 494 -20.77 32.55 10.60
C VAL A 494 -21.18 33.93 11.12
N ASN A 495 -21.79 33.95 12.29
CA ASN A 495 -22.45 35.13 12.86
C ASN A 495 -21.49 36.16 13.50
N PHE A 496 -20.20 36.00 13.30
CA PHE A 496 -19.20 36.90 13.86
C PHE A 496 -18.70 37.87 12.77
N PRO A 497 -18.68 39.18 13.04
CA PRO A 497 -18.07 40.12 12.13
C PRO A 497 -16.55 39.83 12.08
N ALA A 498 -16.07 39.29 10.97
CA ALA A 498 -14.68 39.07 10.72
C ALA A 498 -14.26 39.64 9.37
N GLU A 499 -13.03 40.15 9.29
CA GLU A 499 -12.45 40.56 8.02
C GLU A 499 -12.21 39.33 7.13
N LEU A 500 -11.65 38.27 7.72
CA LEU A 500 -11.35 37.02 7.04
C LEU A 500 -11.77 35.82 7.88
N VAL A 501 -12.14 34.73 7.21
CA VAL A 501 -12.58 33.49 7.79
C VAL A 501 -11.81 32.31 7.17
N GLN A 502 -11.20 31.46 7.99
CA GLN A 502 -10.67 30.17 7.55
C GLN A 502 -11.51 29.03 8.14
N LEU A 503 -12.04 28.19 7.27
CA LEU A 503 -12.70 26.97 7.68
C LEU A 503 -11.67 25.87 7.90
N ASP A 504 -11.84 25.09 8.98
CA ASP A 504 -10.93 24.00 9.36
C ASP A 504 -9.45 24.45 9.40
N PRO A 505 -9.11 25.44 10.25
CA PRO A 505 -7.81 26.14 10.21
C PRO A 505 -6.61 25.27 10.56
N ALA A 506 -6.84 24.07 11.06
CA ALA A 506 -5.78 23.10 11.37
C ALA A 506 -5.79 21.89 10.43
N ALA A 507 -6.62 21.89 9.38
CA ALA A 507 -6.70 20.88 8.33
C ALA A 507 -6.95 19.44 8.85
N TRP A 508 -8.08 19.24 9.54
CA TRP A 508 -8.49 17.94 10.07
C TRP A 508 -9.63 17.28 9.31
N GLN A 509 -10.34 18.02 8.44
CA GLN A 509 -11.52 17.52 7.76
C GLN A 509 -11.18 16.92 6.38
N MET A 510 -11.72 15.73 6.11
CA MET A 510 -11.75 15.15 4.77
C MET A 510 -12.92 15.79 3.97
N ALA A 511 -12.65 16.94 3.40
CA ALA A 511 -13.66 17.73 2.67
C ALA A 511 -13.03 18.54 1.53
N ASP A 512 -13.75 18.68 0.41
CA ASP A 512 -13.41 19.65 -0.64
C ASP A 512 -13.85 21.05 -0.17
N ILE A 513 -12.88 21.90 0.21
CA ILE A 513 -13.14 23.25 0.72
C ILE A 513 -12.74 24.28 -0.32
N ARG A 514 -13.70 25.12 -0.73
CA ARG A 514 -13.51 26.18 -1.72
C ARG A 514 -13.84 27.54 -1.12
N TYR A 515 -13.15 28.57 -1.61
CA TYR A 515 -13.39 29.96 -1.22
C TYR A 515 -13.95 30.75 -2.41
N GLU A 516 -15.21 31.15 -2.31
CA GLU A 516 -15.91 32.09 -3.23
C GLU A 516 -16.08 33.42 -2.51
N ALA A 517 -14.97 34.09 -2.21
CA ALA A 517 -14.93 35.27 -1.33
C ALA A 517 -14.24 36.48 -1.96
N ASN A 518 -13.81 36.42 -3.24
CA ASN A 518 -13.10 37.48 -3.97
C ASN A 518 -11.98 38.13 -3.14
N LEU A 519 -11.11 37.27 -2.56
CA LEU A 519 -10.02 37.72 -1.70
C LEU A 519 -8.93 38.41 -2.51
N THR A 520 -8.47 39.54 -2.01
CA THR A 520 -7.32 40.27 -2.54
C THR A 520 -5.99 39.54 -2.24
N PRO A 521 -4.90 39.85 -2.97
CA PRO A 521 -3.57 39.29 -2.64
C PRO A 521 -3.17 39.52 -1.18
N ALA A 522 -3.43 40.71 -0.63
CA ALA A 522 -3.13 41.03 0.78
C ALA A 522 -3.93 40.15 1.76
N GLU A 523 -5.20 39.89 1.46
CA GLU A 523 -6.04 39.00 2.27
C GLU A 523 -5.57 37.56 2.19
N TRP A 524 -5.16 37.08 1.02
CA TRP A 524 -4.55 35.73 0.89
C TRP A 524 -3.26 35.62 1.67
N MET A 525 -2.37 36.63 1.61
CA MET A 525 -1.14 36.67 2.43
C MET A 525 -1.49 36.55 3.91
N LYS A 526 -2.49 37.34 4.36
CA LYS A 526 -2.95 37.34 5.75
C LYS A 526 -3.53 35.98 6.17
N MET A 527 -4.38 35.38 5.33
CA MET A 527 -4.91 34.03 5.58
C MET A 527 -3.80 32.98 5.70
N TYR A 528 -2.81 33.04 4.82
CA TYR A 528 -1.67 32.11 4.87
C TYR A 528 -0.80 32.34 6.12
N HIS A 529 -0.56 33.59 6.51
CA HIS A 529 0.22 33.95 7.69
C HIS A 529 -0.43 33.40 8.97
N PHE A 530 -1.75 33.54 9.12
CA PHE A 530 -2.49 33.04 10.28
C PHE A 530 -2.87 31.56 10.22
N ALA A 531 -2.51 30.82 9.16
CA ALA A 531 -2.72 29.38 9.11
C ALA A 531 -2.05 28.68 10.29
N ARG A 532 -2.78 27.81 10.96
CA ARG A 532 -2.45 27.25 12.27
C ARG A 532 -1.27 26.28 12.25
N ASN A 533 -1.01 25.63 11.12
CA ASN A 533 0.04 24.63 10.98
C ASN A 533 0.51 24.46 9.51
N ALA A 534 1.54 23.63 9.31
CA ALA A 534 2.09 23.36 7.99
C ALA A 534 1.06 22.71 7.04
N GLY A 535 0.19 21.84 7.53
CA GLY A 535 -0.86 21.22 6.74
C GLY A 535 -1.86 22.22 6.18
N GLN A 536 -2.32 23.19 6.98
CA GLN A 536 -3.20 24.24 6.50
C GLN A 536 -2.50 25.15 5.47
N ARG A 537 -1.23 25.50 5.69
CA ARG A 537 -0.45 26.26 4.71
C ARG A 537 -0.32 25.51 3.39
N ALA A 538 -0.01 24.22 3.43
CA ALA A 538 0.05 23.38 2.24
C ALA A 538 -1.30 23.30 1.50
N ARG A 539 -2.43 23.24 2.22
CA ARG A 539 -3.78 23.23 1.65
C ARG A 539 -4.19 24.59 1.05
N LEU A 540 -3.77 25.69 1.66
CA LEU A 540 -4.06 27.04 1.16
C LEU A 540 -3.18 27.43 -0.02
N ALA A 541 -1.95 26.99 -0.11
CA ALA A 541 -0.99 27.44 -1.11
C ALA A 541 -1.47 27.28 -2.57
N PRO A 542 -2.03 26.13 -3.01
CA PRO A 542 -2.53 25.99 -4.38
C PRO A 542 -3.67 26.96 -4.73
N VAL A 543 -4.42 27.44 -3.73
CA VAL A 543 -5.56 28.36 -3.91
C VAL A 543 -5.11 29.81 -3.83
N ALA A 544 -4.22 30.14 -2.91
CA ALA A 544 -3.74 31.50 -2.66
C ALA A 544 -2.68 31.96 -3.66
N PHE A 545 -1.69 31.11 -3.97
CA PHE A 545 -0.53 31.49 -4.79
C PHE A 545 -0.86 32.00 -6.20
N PRO A 546 -1.90 31.51 -6.91
CA PRO A 546 -2.30 32.11 -8.19
C PRO A 546 -2.64 33.59 -8.13
N ALA A 547 -3.09 34.08 -6.97
CA ALA A 547 -3.41 35.51 -6.76
C ALA A 547 -2.19 36.35 -6.31
N LEU A 548 -1.05 35.72 -5.95
CA LEU A 548 0.12 36.38 -5.40
C LEU A 548 1.16 36.69 -6.48
N SER A 549 1.89 37.77 -6.31
CA SER A 549 3.08 38.09 -7.08
C SER A 549 4.24 37.16 -6.69
N GLU A 550 5.23 36.96 -7.58
CA GLU A 550 6.40 36.09 -7.30
C GLU A 550 7.17 36.52 -6.03
N PRO A 551 7.45 37.80 -5.78
CA PRO A 551 8.08 38.21 -4.52
C PRO A 551 7.26 37.80 -3.27
N GLN A 552 5.93 37.88 -3.32
CA GLN A 552 5.08 37.44 -2.21
C GLN A 552 5.12 35.94 -1.99
N LYS A 553 5.14 35.13 -3.07
CA LYS A 553 5.30 33.68 -2.98
C LYS A 553 6.65 33.30 -2.36
N VAL A 554 7.72 33.94 -2.80
CA VAL A 554 9.06 33.75 -2.25
C VAL A 554 9.13 34.14 -0.76
N GLU A 555 8.48 35.26 -0.39
CA GLU A 555 8.37 35.68 1.02
C GLU A 555 7.74 34.58 1.86
N LEU A 556 6.58 34.04 1.45
CA LEU A 556 5.87 32.97 2.17
C LEU A 556 6.72 31.69 2.26
N ALA A 557 7.44 31.34 1.21
CA ALA A 557 8.34 30.19 1.23
C ALA A 557 9.48 30.38 2.22
N LYS A 558 10.12 31.56 2.25
CA LYS A 558 11.20 31.91 3.18
C LYS A 558 10.75 31.95 4.64
N LEU A 559 9.53 32.37 4.92
CA LEU A 559 8.96 32.35 6.26
C LEU A 559 8.71 30.93 6.80
N SER A 560 8.67 29.91 5.94
CA SER A 560 8.49 28.54 6.35
C SER A 560 9.78 27.98 6.99
N ALA A 561 9.75 27.72 8.29
CA ALA A 561 10.87 27.10 8.99
C ALA A 561 11.13 25.64 8.56
N SER A 562 10.08 24.97 8.10
CA SER A 562 10.11 23.56 7.72
C SER A 562 10.57 23.35 6.27
N ASN A 563 11.65 22.60 6.08
CA ASN A 563 12.12 22.17 4.75
C ASN A 563 11.04 21.38 4.01
N ALA A 564 10.28 20.54 4.71
CA ALA A 564 9.21 19.75 4.12
C ALA A 564 8.09 20.65 3.54
N LEU A 565 7.69 21.71 4.25
CA LEU A 565 6.72 22.65 3.74
C LEU A 565 7.31 23.48 2.57
N ARG A 566 8.56 23.98 2.69
CA ARG A 566 9.18 24.74 1.59
C ARG A 566 9.25 23.92 0.30
N SER A 567 9.64 22.66 0.38
CA SER A 567 9.70 21.78 -0.80
C SER A 567 8.34 21.67 -1.51
N ARG A 568 7.23 21.69 -0.78
CA ARG A 568 5.87 21.71 -1.38
C ARG A 568 5.48 23.04 -2.02
N LEU A 569 6.11 24.14 -1.62
CA LEU A 569 5.82 25.47 -2.18
C LEU A 569 6.65 25.75 -3.44
N ILE A 570 7.83 25.16 -3.57
CA ILE A 570 8.75 25.36 -4.72
C ILE A 570 8.06 25.16 -6.08
N PRO A 571 7.23 24.12 -6.32
CA PRO A 571 6.53 23.94 -7.59
C PRO A 571 5.58 25.07 -7.98
N LEU A 572 5.15 25.88 -7.01
CA LEU A 572 4.23 27.01 -7.20
C LEU A 572 4.94 28.35 -7.47
N ILE A 573 6.28 28.38 -7.40
CA ILE A 573 7.12 29.58 -7.54
C ILE A 573 7.74 29.60 -8.92
N SER A 574 7.89 30.79 -9.52
CA SER A 574 8.54 31.01 -10.81
C SER A 574 9.71 32.00 -10.75
N ASP A 575 10.06 32.49 -9.58
CA ASP A 575 11.22 33.36 -9.38
C ASP A 575 12.52 32.57 -9.60
N GLU A 576 13.18 32.84 -10.75
CA GLU A 576 14.42 32.14 -11.15
C GLU A 576 15.54 32.30 -10.13
N SER A 577 15.72 33.52 -9.59
CA SER A 577 16.80 33.82 -8.66
C SER A 577 16.68 33.00 -7.38
N TYR A 578 15.45 32.92 -6.84
CA TYR A 578 15.16 32.11 -5.67
C TYR A 578 15.36 30.63 -5.96
N LEU A 579 14.80 30.11 -7.05
CA LEU A 579 14.94 28.69 -7.43
C LEU A 579 16.41 28.31 -7.68
N ALA A 580 17.18 29.16 -8.37
CA ALA A 580 18.61 28.94 -8.62
C ALA A 580 19.43 28.93 -7.31
N SER A 581 19.01 29.69 -6.29
CA SER A 581 19.65 29.66 -4.97
C SER A 581 19.43 28.33 -4.24
N LEU A 582 18.30 27.65 -4.49
CA LEU A 582 17.98 26.37 -3.87
C LEU A 582 18.73 25.20 -4.47
N LEU A 583 19.35 25.32 -5.64
CA LEU A 583 20.19 24.27 -6.23
C LEU A 583 21.41 23.93 -5.36
N THR A 584 21.80 24.83 -4.46
CA THR A 584 22.90 24.61 -3.48
C THR A 584 22.40 24.37 -2.06
N SER A 585 21.08 24.16 -1.87
CA SER A 585 20.50 23.89 -0.56
C SER A 585 21.08 22.62 0.06
N ALA A 586 21.25 22.64 1.39
CA ALA A 586 21.59 21.44 2.16
C ALA A 586 20.49 20.35 2.06
N SER A 587 19.24 20.74 1.86
CA SER A 587 18.10 19.83 1.69
C SER A 587 18.09 19.20 0.29
N PRO A 588 18.21 17.88 0.15
CA PRO A 588 18.11 17.21 -1.14
C PRO A 588 16.72 17.37 -1.77
N PHE A 589 15.67 17.49 -0.96
CA PHE A 589 14.31 17.76 -1.43
C PHE A 589 14.20 19.14 -2.11
N GLU A 590 14.77 20.17 -1.51
CA GLU A 590 14.75 21.52 -2.11
C GLU A 590 15.57 21.59 -3.40
N ARG A 591 16.75 20.95 -3.46
CA ARG A 591 17.54 20.88 -4.70
C ARG A 591 16.76 20.20 -5.82
N ARG A 592 16.13 19.08 -5.50
CA ARG A 592 15.33 18.28 -6.43
C ARG A 592 14.15 19.08 -7.00
N GLU A 593 13.34 19.66 -6.12
CA GLU A 593 12.16 20.44 -6.53
C GLU A 593 12.53 21.70 -7.31
N ALA A 594 13.63 22.37 -6.95
CA ALA A 594 14.14 23.51 -7.69
C ALA A 594 14.60 23.13 -9.10
N ALA A 595 15.32 22.04 -9.26
CA ALA A 595 15.75 21.54 -10.57
C ALA A 595 14.54 21.20 -11.46
N ASN A 596 13.56 20.48 -10.92
CA ASN A 596 12.32 20.13 -11.62
C ASN A 596 11.54 21.38 -12.03
N ARG A 597 11.43 22.36 -11.13
CA ARG A 597 10.69 23.60 -11.44
C ARG A 597 11.38 24.44 -12.50
N LEU A 598 12.71 24.62 -12.40
CA LEU A 598 13.49 25.35 -13.38
C LEU A 598 13.41 24.74 -14.77
N GLY A 599 13.37 23.40 -14.89
CA GLY A 599 13.18 22.72 -16.15
C GLY A 599 11.87 23.08 -16.88
N ASN A 600 10.84 23.52 -16.14
CA ASN A 600 9.54 23.95 -16.66
C ASN A 600 9.41 25.47 -16.87
N LEU A 601 10.51 26.20 -16.68
CA LEU A 601 10.57 27.66 -16.90
C LEU A 601 11.47 27.97 -18.11
N LYS A 602 11.79 29.24 -18.30
CA LYS A 602 12.79 29.70 -19.28
C LYS A 602 13.92 30.41 -18.54
N PRO A 603 14.76 29.66 -17.82
CA PRO A 603 15.83 30.24 -17.03
C PRO A 603 16.95 30.77 -17.91
N SER A 604 17.79 31.64 -17.33
CA SER A 604 19.00 32.17 -17.95
C SER A 604 20.04 31.07 -18.22
N GLU A 605 20.95 31.32 -19.17
CA GLU A 605 22.10 30.43 -19.46
C GLU A 605 22.97 30.17 -18.20
N ALA A 606 23.08 31.14 -17.31
CA ALA A 606 23.80 30.97 -16.05
C ALA A 606 23.11 29.95 -15.14
N THR A 607 21.79 29.92 -15.10
CA THR A 607 21.03 28.93 -14.34
C THR A 607 21.10 27.55 -14.99
N ILE A 608 21.05 27.47 -16.34
CA ILE A 608 21.26 26.20 -17.06
C ILE A 608 22.66 25.64 -16.79
N ALA A 609 23.69 26.48 -16.73
CA ALA A 609 25.04 26.04 -16.38
C ALA A 609 25.11 25.45 -14.96
N LYS A 610 24.40 26.04 -13.98
CA LYS A 610 24.29 25.48 -12.61
C LYS A 610 23.58 24.12 -12.58
N LEU A 611 22.52 23.96 -13.38
CA LEU A 611 21.85 22.66 -13.51
C LEU A 611 22.77 21.59 -14.12
N ARG A 612 23.61 21.97 -15.13
CA ARG A 612 24.62 21.07 -15.70
C ARG A 612 25.70 20.68 -14.69
N GLU A 613 26.16 21.64 -13.86
CA GLU A 613 27.10 21.37 -12.79
C GLU A 613 26.52 20.39 -11.76
N LEU A 614 25.30 20.64 -11.29
CA LEU A 614 24.62 19.78 -10.30
C LEU A 614 24.31 18.38 -10.87
N MET A 615 23.95 18.29 -12.15
CA MET A 615 23.77 17.02 -12.88
C MET A 615 25.02 16.11 -12.82
N GLN A 616 26.21 16.69 -12.78
CA GLN A 616 27.47 15.96 -12.72
C GLN A 616 27.96 15.72 -11.29
N SER A 617 27.72 16.66 -10.38
CA SER A 617 28.37 16.72 -9.07
C SER A 617 27.54 16.29 -7.89
N ASP A 618 26.19 16.24 -7.98
CA ASP A 618 25.38 15.82 -6.85
C ASP A 618 25.63 14.35 -6.51
N LYS A 619 25.68 14.07 -5.22
CA LYS A 619 25.89 12.69 -4.72
C LYS A 619 24.67 11.78 -4.92
N ASN A 620 23.48 12.37 -5.06
CA ASN A 620 22.24 11.63 -5.19
C ASN A 620 21.82 11.48 -6.65
N ASP A 621 21.72 10.26 -7.13
CA ASP A 621 21.39 9.96 -8.53
C ASP A 621 20.04 10.55 -8.97
N LEU A 622 19.06 10.66 -8.06
CA LEU A 622 17.74 11.20 -8.38
C LEU A 622 17.79 12.71 -8.65
N ILE A 623 18.62 13.45 -7.92
CA ILE A 623 18.84 14.89 -8.18
C ILE A 623 19.56 15.07 -9.51
N ARG A 624 20.60 14.27 -9.76
CA ARG A 624 21.31 14.27 -11.05
C ARG A 624 20.35 14.00 -12.21
N LEU A 625 19.45 13.01 -12.05
CA LEU A 625 18.43 12.69 -13.05
C LEU A 625 17.47 13.84 -13.30
N ASP A 626 16.99 14.51 -12.23
CA ASP A 626 16.04 15.62 -12.38
C ASP A 626 16.72 16.84 -13.01
N CYS A 627 18.01 17.09 -12.71
CA CYS A 627 18.83 18.07 -13.44
C CYS A 627 19.01 17.69 -14.93
N LEU A 628 19.28 16.42 -15.22
CA LEU A 628 19.37 15.90 -16.60
C LEU A 628 18.08 16.15 -17.37
N ARG A 629 16.93 15.81 -16.78
CA ARG A 629 15.59 16.04 -17.34
C ARG A 629 15.36 17.53 -17.63
N ALA A 630 15.68 18.38 -16.65
CA ALA A 630 15.56 19.83 -16.78
C ALA A 630 16.44 20.39 -17.92
N VAL A 631 17.71 20.05 -17.94
CA VAL A 631 18.64 20.51 -18.98
C VAL A 631 18.23 20.01 -20.36
N PHE A 632 17.87 18.72 -20.48
CA PHE A 632 17.37 18.16 -21.74
C PHE A 632 16.10 18.86 -22.22
N GLN A 633 15.13 19.12 -21.32
CA GLN A 633 13.91 19.82 -21.67
C GLN A 633 14.17 21.24 -22.19
N LEU A 634 15.15 21.93 -21.62
CA LEU A 634 15.51 23.32 -21.97
C LEU A 634 16.34 23.41 -23.24
N THR A 635 17.26 22.47 -23.46
CA THR A 635 18.27 22.57 -24.55
C THR A 635 17.98 21.65 -25.73
N LYS A 636 17.20 20.58 -25.52
CA LYS A 636 17.00 19.50 -26.49
C LYS A 636 18.30 18.84 -26.98
N ASP A 637 19.33 18.89 -26.18
CA ASP A 637 20.66 18.34 -26.46
C ASP A 637 20.59 16.80 -26.43
N SER A 638 20.59 16.19 -27.60
CA SER A 638 20.48 14.74 -27.77
C SER A 638 21.69 13.97 -27.22
N SER A 639 22.85 14.61 -27.08
CA SER A 639 24.02 13.96 -26.50
C SER A 639 23.79 13.53 -25.05
N LEU A 640 22.92 14.24 -24.32
CA LEU A 640 22.53 13.89 -22.94
C LEU A 640 21.77 12.55 -22.86
N VAL A 641 21.06 12.18 -23.92
CA VAL A 641 20.34 10.90 -23.97
C VAL A 641 21.34 9.75 -24.16
N GLU A 642 22.36 9.95 -24.99
CA GLU A 642 23.43 8.98 -25.20
C GLU A 642 24.26 8.78 -23.92
N ASP A 643 24.62 9.87 -23.26
CA ASP A 643 25.35 9.84 -21.99
C ASP A 643 24.52 9.12 -20.89
N ALA A 644 23.22 9.38 -20.84
CA ALA A 644 22.31 8.72 -19.91
C ALA A 644 22.22 7.22 -20.15
N TRP A 645 22.24 6.78 -21.42
CA TRP A 645 22.17 5.35 -21.76
C TRP A 645 23.38 4.56 -21.24
N VAL A 646 24.54 5.16 -21.16
CA VAL A 646 25.76 4.49 -20.70
C VAL A 646 26.07 4.73 -19.22
N THR A 647 25.35 5.63 -18.57
CA THR A 647 25.56 5.98 -17.17
C THR A 647 24.87 4.98 -16.23
N ASP A 648 25.63 4.42 -15.29
CA ASP A 648 25.08 3.61 -14.21
C ASP A 648 24.43 4.49 -13.14
N SER A 649 23.29 4.03 -12.61
CA SER A 649 22.56 4.72 -11.56
C SER A 649 21.69 3.74 -10.77
N HIS A 650 21.18 4.16 -9.62
CA HIS A 650 20.26 3.37 -8.85
C HIS A 650 19.05 2.97 -9.72
N GLN A 651 18.71 1.67 -9.73
CA GLN A 651 17.61 1.07 -10.53
C GLN A 651 17.64 1.44 -12.03
N ASP A 652 18.83 1.75 -12.59
CA ASP A 652 19.00 2.17 -13.98
C ASP A 652 18.15 3.39 -14.39
N GLU A 653 17.90 4.33 -13.48
CA GLU A 653 17.04 5.50 -13.71
C GLU A 653 17.48 6.35 -14.93
N PHE A 654 18.79 6.51 -15.14
CA PHE A 654 19.31 7.22 -16.31
C PHE A 654 19.02 6.46 -17.62
N ARG A 655 19.18 5.13 -17.64
CA ARG A 655 18.84 4.30 -18.78
C ARG A 655 17.33 4.29 -19.06
N LYS A 656 16.52 4.32 -18.01
CA LYS A 656 15.04 4.44 -18.17
C LYS A 656 14.67 5.77 -18.84
N PHE A 657 15.31 6.86 -18.45
CA PHE A 657 15.15 8.14 -19.14
C PHE A 657 15.55 8.04 -20.62
N ALA A 658 16.75 7.52 -20.93
CA ALA A 658 17.23 7.37 -22.30
C ALA A 658 16.31 6.50 -23.16
N MET A 659 15.85 5.35 -22.65
CA MET A 659 14.92 4.47 -23.37
C MET A 659 13.59 5.16 -23.72
N ASN A 660 13.05 5.98 -22.83
CA ASN A 660 11.85 6.75 -23.14
C ASN A 660 12.10 7.79 -24.24
N GLN A 661 13.27 8.46 -24.21
CA GLN A 661 13.63 9.42 -25.28
C GLN A 661 13.84 8.73 -26.63
N PHE A 662 14.50 7.57 -26.65
CA PHE A 662 14.60 6.76 -27.88
C PHE A 662 13.23 6.34 -28.42
N ALA A 663 12.29 5.96 -27.55
CA ALA A 663 10.94 5.59 -27.96
C ALA A 663 10.17 6.72 -28.67
N GLU A 664 10.55 7.98 -28.41
CA GLU A 664 9.97 9.16 -29.06
C GLU A 664 10.72 9.58 -30.32
N SER A 665 12.06 9.47 -30.31
CA SER A 665 12.93 10.01 -31.39
C SER A 665 13.48 8.97 -32.35
N ASP A 666 13.65 7.70 -31.94
CA ASP A 666 14.24 6.59 -32.72
C ASP A 666 13.56 5.27 -32.32
N LYS A 667 12.40 5.03 -32.94
CA LYS A 667 11.55 3.88 -32.62
C LYS A 667 12.22 2.54 -32.89
N ASP A 668 13.04 2.44 -33.96
CA ASP A 668 13.73 1.20 -34.30
C ASP A 668 14.79 0.83 -33.28
N ARG A 669 15.57 1.81 -32.84
CA ARG A 669 16.54 1.65 -31.78
C ARG A 669 15.84 1.27 -30.45
N ALA A 670 14.76 1.97 -30.11
CA ALA A 670 13.97 1.67 -28.90
C ALA A 670 13.40 0.25 -28.93
N ARG A 671 12.90 -0.21 -30.08
CA ARG A 671 12.43 -1.60 -30.29
C ARG A 671 13.57 -2.60 -30.10
N GLY A 672 14.71 -2.39 -30.77
CA GLY A 672 15.90 -3.25 -30.65
C GLY A 672 16.42 -3.37 -29.19
N ILE A 673 16.55 -2.24 -28.49
CA ILE A 673 16.93 -2.22 -27.08
C ILE A 673 15.90 -2.98 -26.25
N SER A 674 14.61 -2.73 -26.44
CA SER A 674 13.54 -3.36 -25.68
C SER A 674 13.52 -4.88 -25.88
N LEU A 675 13.64 -5.37 -27.10
CA LEU A 675 13.77 -6.80 -27.39
C LEU A 675 15.01 -7.43 -26.75
N SER A 676 16.13 -6.70 -26.70
CA SER A 676 17.35 -7.12 -26.00
C SER A 676 17.11 -7.25 -24.49
N GLN A 677 16.41 -6.28 -23.86
CA GLN A 677 16.07 -6.32 -22.45
C GLN A 677 15.10 -7.47 -22.11
N LEU A 678 14.26 -7.92 -23.02
CA LEU A 678 13.44 -9.10 -22.81
C LEU A 678 14.26 -10.40 -22.84
N LYS A 679 15.31 -10.44 -23.64
CA LYS A 679 16.19 -11.62 -23.77
C LYS A 679 17.21 -11.71 -22.63
N SER A 680 17.72 -10.58 -22.15
CA SER A 680 18.75 -10.47 -21.09
C SER A 680 18.55 -9.20 -20.27
N PRO A 681 17.59 -9.20 -19.33
CA PRO A 681 17.25 -8.02 -18.54
C PRO A 681 18.37 -7.66 -17.56
N ARG A 682 18.71 -6.37 -17.45
CA ARG A 682 19.64 -5.88 -16.45
C ARG A 682 19.00 -5.81 -15.06
N ASN A 683 17.74 -5.39 -15.01
CA ASN A 683 16.88 -5.42 -13.82
C ASN A 683 15.41 -5.47 -14.24
N GLU A 684 14.50 -5.72 -13.29
CA GLU A 684 13.07 -5.87 -13.57
C GLU A 684 12.41 -4.55 -13.99
N ALA A 685 12.78 -3.42 -13.40
CA ALA A 685 12.21 -2.12 -13.75
C ALA A 685 12.49 -1.74 -15.22
N LEU A 686 13.73 -1.96 -15.66
CA LEU A 686 14.11 -1.70 -17.05
C LEU A 686 13.42 -2.69 -18.00
N ARG A 687 13.27 -3.95 -17.61
CA ARG A 687 12.52 -4.96 -18.35
C ARG A 687 11.05 -4.60 -18.53
N VAL A 688 10.38 -4.20 -17.45
CA VAL A 688 8.98 -3.76 -17.48
C VAL A 688 8.82 -2.52 -18.36
N LEU A 689 9.76 -1.57 -18.30
CA LEU A 689 9.77 -0.43 -19.21
C LEU A 689 9.91 -0.86 -20.67
N ALA A 690 10.82 -1.79 -20.96
CA ALA A 690 11.01 -2.35 -22.30
C ALA A 690 9.72 -2.97 -22.86
N ILE A 691 9.00 -3.74 -22.04
CA ILE A 691 7.70 -4.31 -22.41
C ILE A 691 6.70 -3.21 -22.76
N ARG A 692 6.59 -2.17 -21.95
CA ARG A 692 5.69 -1.03 -22.20
C ARG A 692 6.08 -0.27 -23.49
N ILE A 693 7.37 -0.10 -23.73
CA ILE A 693 7.86 0.55 -24.97
C ILE A 693 7.44 -0.27 -26.20
N LEU A 694 7.55 -1.61 -26.19
CA LEU A 694 7.11 -2.45 -27.29
C LEU A 694 5.61 -2.30 -27.61
N GLY A 695 4.77 -2.00 -26.62
CA GLY A 695 3.37 -1.66 -26.85
C GLY A 695 3.17 -0.36 -27.63
N ARG A 696 4.09 0.60 -27.47
CA ARG A 696 4.04 1.94 -28.11
C ARG A 696 4.74 1.99 -29.48
N VAL A 697 5.91 1.37 -29.59
CA VAL A 697 6.76 1.43 -30.82
C VAL A 697 6.49 0.30 -31.78
N LYS A 698 5.30 -0.12 -31.95
CA LYS A 698 4.79 -1.21 -32.82
C LYS A 698 5.76 -1.71 -33.91
N ASP A 699 5.52 -2.92 -34.39
CA ASP A 699 6.23 -3.47 -35.54
C ASP A 699 5.92 -2.69 -36.81
N GLU A 700 6.86 -2.66 -37.76
CA GLU A 700 6.62 -2.18 -39.11
C GLU A 700 5.66 -3.13 -39.84
N PRO A 701 4.95 -2.66 -40.93
CA PRO A 701 4.06 -3.51 -41.70
C PRO A 701 4.75 -4.78 -42.20
N GLY A 702 4.17 -5.93 -41.84
CA GLY A 702 4.70 -7.24 -42.16
C GLY A 702 5.70 -7.84 -41.20
N GLN A 703 6.03 -7.14 -40.11
CA GLN A 703 6.84 -7.66 -39.00
C GLN A 703 5.93 -7.98 -37.79
N THR A 704 6.35 -8.91 -36.96
CA THR A 704 5.60 -9.34 -35.75
C THR A 704 6.48 -9.52 -34.54
N GLU A 705 7.77 -9.14 -34.57
CA GLU A 705 8.74 -9.48 -33.52
C GLU A 705 8.38 -8.89 -32.19
N ALA A 706 7.94 -7.62 -32.13
CA ALA A 706 7.51 -6.97 -30.87
C ALA A 706 6.21 -7.60 -30.37
N TYR A 707 5.23 -7.82 -31.27
CA TYR A 707 3.96 -8.46 -30.89
C TYR A 707 4.18 -9.87 -30.33
N ASP A 708 4.97 -10.71 -31.03
CA ASP A 708 5.25 -12.08 -30.63
C ASP A 708 6.03 -12.14 -29.28
N ALA A 709 6.94 -11.19 -29.07
CA ALA A 709 7.65 -11.05 -27.81
C ALA A 709 6.68 -10.71 -26.66
N LEU A 710 5.75 -9.77 -26.85
CA LEU A 710 4.72 -9.44 -25.87
C LEU A 710 3.83 -10.65 -25.56
N VAL A 711 3.36 -11.36 -26.57
CA VAL A 711 2.58 -12.61 -26.41
C VAL A 711 3.35 -13.65 -25.61
N LYS A 712 4.64 -13.79 -25.82
CA LYS A 712 5.48 -14.72 -25.05
C LYS A 712 5.54 -14.32 -23.58
N VAL A 713 5.70 -13.03 -23.28
CA VAL A 713 5.79 -12.53 -21.88
C VAL A 713 4.48 -12.76 -21.12
N THR A 714 3.31 -12.74 -21.76
CA THR A 714 2.04 -13.05 -21.06
C THR A 714 2.00 -14.46 -20.47
N LYS A 715 2.88 -15.37 -20.90
CA LYS A 715 2.96 -16.77 -20.43
C LYS A 715 4.02 -16.95 -19.34
N GLU A 716 4.77 -15.93 -19.00
CA GLU A 716 5.82 -16.00 -17.98
C GLU A 716 5.24 -16.01 -16.56
N LYS A 717 6.07 -16.37 -15.58
CA LYS A 717 5.67 -16.42 -14.18
C LYS A 717 5.83 -15.08 -13.44
N SER A 718 6.68 -14.17 -13.94
CA SER A 718 6.83 -12.83 -13.37
C SER A 718 5.52 -12.07 -13.45
N PHE A 719 5.02 -11.64 -12.30
CA PHE A 719 3.78 -10.87 -12.21
C PHE A 719 3.91 -9.52 -12.92
N GLY A 720 4.96 -8.75 -12.61
CA GLY A 720 5.18 -7.41 -13.15
C GLY A 720 5.34 -7.42 -14.68
N ALA A 721 6.15 -8.36 -15.20
CA ALA A 721 6.33 -8.51 -16.65
C ALA A 721 5.03 -8.94 -17.34
N ARG A 722 4.29 -9.91 -16.78
CA ARG A 722 3.02 -10.39 -17.33
C ARG A 722 1.96 -9.28 -17.38
N ALA A 723 1.78 -8.55 -16.29
CA ALA A 723 0.84 -7.43 -16.21
C ALA A 723 1.20 -6.34 -17.24
N ALA A 724 2.47 -5.97 -17.32
CA ALA A 724 2.95 -5.00 -18.31
C ALA A 724 2.72 -5.47 -19.77
N ALA A 725 2.89 -6.76 -20.06
CA ALA A 725 2.66 -7.31 -21.39
C ALA A 725 1.18 -7.32 -21.79
N ILE A 726 0.28 -7.60 -20.84
CA ILE A 726 -1.18 -7.51 -21.06
C ILE A 726 -1.56 -6.06 -21.43
N ASP A 727 -1.08 -5.08 -20.70
CA ASP A 727 -1.33 -3.66 -20.97
C ASP A 727 -0.68 -3.22 -22.30
N ALA A 728 0.56 -3.66 -22.56
CA ALA A 728 1.28 -3.36 -23.79
C ALA A 728 0.57 -3.92 -25.03
N LEU A 729 0.00 -5.14 -24.97
CA LEU A 729 -0.80 -5.70 -26.06
C LEU A 729 -2.08 -4.88 -26.32
N ALA A 730 -2.72 -4.39 -25.26
CA ALA A 730 -3.87 -3.50 -25.42
C ALA A 730 -3.49 -2.15 -26.03
N GLU A 731 -2.31 -1.60 -25.68
CA GLU A 731 -1.77 -0.37 -26.27
C GLU A 731 -1.34 -0.58 -27.72
N TYR A 732 -0.70 -1.71 -28.01
CA TYR A 732 -0.35 -2.14 -29.39
C TYR A 732 -1.59 -2.12 -30.29
N GLY A 733 -2.75 -2.57 -29.78
CA GLY A 733 -4.06 -2.36 -30.41
C GLY A 733 -4.42 -3.34 -31.51
N ASP A 734 -3.70 -4.45 -31.67
CA ASP A 734 -4.07 -5.53 -32.59
C ASP A 734 -5.10 -6.45 -31.95
N LYS A 735 -6.31 -6.55 -32.52
CA LYS A 735 -7.40 -7.41 -32.02
C LYS A 735 -7.04 -8.90 -31.97
N LYS A 736 -5.98 -9.34 -32.67
CA LYS A 736 -5.43 -10.70 -32.56
C LYS A 736 -4.97 -11.03 -31.12
N ALA A 737 -4.73 -10.01 -30.27
CA ALA A 737 -4.40 -10.20 -28.87
C ALA A 737 -5.61 -10.69 -28.02
N ILE A 738 -6.85 -10.46 -28.45
CA ILE A 738 -8.04 -10.88 -27.69
C ILE A 738 -8.03 -12.38 -27.40
N PRO A 739 -7.92 -13.29 -28.39
CA PRO A 739 -7.90 -14.73 -28.12
C PRO A 739 -6.67 -15.19 -27.32
N VAL A 740 -5.59 -14.41 -27.29
CA VAL A 740 -4.40 -14.68 -26.44
C VAL A 740 -4.70 -14.33 -24.97
N LEU A 741 -5.44 -13.25 -24.73
CA LEU A 741 -5.72 -12.71 -23.39
C LEU A 741 -6.94 -13.38 -22.73
N GLU A 742 -7.98 -13.73 -23.47
CA GLU A 742 -9.23 -14.29 -22.92
C GLU A 742 -9.03 -15.51 -22.01
N PRO A 743 -8.13 -16.48 -22.27
CA PRO A 743 -7.87 -17.57 -21.33
C PRO A 743 -7.40 -17.12 -19.95
N LEU A 744 -6.73 -15.96 -19.86
CA LEU A 744 -6.24 -15.38 -18.62
C LEU A 744 -7.36 -14.75 -17.75
N LEU A 745 -8.58 -14.59 -18.27
CA LEU A 745 -9.77 -14.20 -17.48
C LEU A 745 -10.10 -15.23 -16.40
N ASN A 746 -9.62 -16.47 -16.52
CA ASN A 746 -9.78 -17.54 -15.54
C ASN A 746 -8.50 -17.76 -14.71
N HIS A 747 -7.55 -16.83 -14.72
CA HIS A 747 -6.32 -16.91 -13.94
C HIS A 747 -6.65 -16.88 -12.44
N PRO A 748 -5.94 -17.63 -11.55
CA PRO A 748 -6.20 -17.61 -10.11
C PRO A 748 -6.02 -16.22 -9.50
N LEU A 749 -5.03 -15.44 -9.95
CA LEU A 749 -4.80 -14.09 -9.46
C LEU A 749 -5.85 -13.10 -9.95
N SER A 750 -6.59 -12.51 -9.01
CA SER A 750 -7.58 -11.46 -9.24
C SER A 750 -7.01 -10.27 -10.00
N PHE A 751 -5.83 -9.84 -9.62
CA PHE A 751 -5.12 -8.73 -10.27
C PHE A 751 -4.93 -8.93 -11.76
N LEU A 752 -4.47 -10.12 -12.18
CA LEU A 752 -4.31 -10.42 -13.60
C LEU A 752 -5.65 -10.49 -14.32
N ARG A 753 -6.69 -11.07 -13.70
CA ARG A 753 -8.05 -11.08 -14.28
C ARG A 753 -8.55 -9.66 -14.57
N ASN A 754 -8.38 -8.75 -13.61
CA ASN A 754 -8.81 -7.35 -13.76
C ASN A 754 -8.02 -6.63 -14.86
N ASN A 755 -6.70 -6.82 -14.93
CA ASN A 755 -5.87 -6.26 -16.01
C ASN A 755 -6.31 -6.79 -17.40
N VAL A 756 -6.57 -8.09 -17.49
CA VAL A 756 -7.04 -8.70 -18.75
C VAL A 756 -8.41 -8.16 -19.15
N GLN A 757 -9.34 -8.04 -18.19
CA GLN A 757 -10.66 -7.46 -18.44
C GLN A 757 -10.57 -6.06 -19.04
N GLY A 758 -9.73 -5.20 -18.42
CA GLY A 758 -9.46 -3.85 -18.91
C GLY A 758 -8.81 -3.84 -20.31
N ALA A 759 -7.83 -4.70 -20.52
CA ALA A 759 -7.12 -4.82 -21.80
C ALA A 759 -8.05 -5.31 -22.94
N VAL A 760 -8.85 -6.35 -22.68
CA VAL A 760 -9.83 -6.87 -23.66
C VAL A 760 -10.90 -5.84 -23.96
N ALA A 761 -11.40 -5.12 -22.94
CA ALA A 761 -12.38 -4.04 -23.15
C ALA A 761 -11.81 -2.93 -24.07
N ARG A 762 -10.55 -2.49 -23.82
CA ARG A 762 -9.86 -1.50 -24.68
C ARG A 762 -9.70 -1.99 -26.11
N LEU A 763 -9.36 -3.27 -26.33
CA LEU A 763 -9.21 -3.86 -27.65
C LEU A 763 -10.55 -4.02 -28.40
N LYS A 764 -11.64 -4.35 -27.70
CA LYS A 764 -13.00 -4.48 -28.29
C LYS A 764 -13.61 -3.12 -28.62
N GLY A 765 -13.26 -2.07 -27.85
CA GLY A 765 -13.73 -0.70 -28.07
C GLY A 765 -12.98 0.05 -29.20
N ARG A 766 -11.88 -0.48 -29.69
CA ARG A 766 -11.16 -0.02 -30.89
C ARG A 766 -11.67 -0.78 -32.12
#